data_60255985a8fafa8a5aa6cad7fd81f220
#
_entry.id   60255985a8fafa8a5aa6cad7fd81f220
#
_cell.length_a   1.000
_cell.length_b   1.000
_cell.length_c   1.000
_cell.angle_alpha   90.00
_cell.angle_beta   90.00
_cell.angle_gamma   90.00
#
_symmetry.space_group_name_H-M   'P 1'
#
loop_
_entity.id
_entity.type
_entity.pdbx_description
1 polymer ?
#
loop_
_entity_poly.entity_id
_entity_poly.type
_entity_poly.pdbx_seq_one_letter_code
_entity_poly.pdbx_strand_id
1 'polypeptide(L)'
;MKRKVYWKDLFASFTHSKGRFLSILTLMLLGSLALVGLKVTTPNMHRTANQFIQQQKMLDLAVMGDLGLDQADQEELLGVKGARVEFGLLLDLTVKGTGEAIRLFSPPKSLSSFRVTKGRLPKKEGELALASFWEDRYQIGDTLTLEEKAGTRSSLKRKQFTIVGFVQSSEMWSQKNLGTAMSGSGNLDAYALVSKEVFTTKLPAMARIQFDDLRSLDSFSQVYQKRLEAHQEELEKLLKDNGKARYQRLKQEADGQIQKGQKELSRAKGTLQSAKSQIDQDQQQLDLQEAQFKELAPFLPAKEQAASQEKIHQAKEQLDQKKKDWATGETELAKKEEELKKAQRERDQLEIPTYHVYDRKTMPGGQGYLMYSNASSSISAVGNIFPVVLYLVAAMVTFTTMTRFVDEERTNAGIFKALGYRTRDIILKFVLYGFFAGTIGTLLGTLLGHYFLSGIISNIITQGMVIGESREYFYGDMTLIALGLSFVASVLPAYWVSRKELKEEANLLLLPKPPVSGSKIFIERLHFIWKRLSFTHKVTARNLFRYKQRMLMTIFGVAGSVALLFAGLGIQSSVGGVSKRQFQEILSYELIVVKKTNASSRESKELTNRLEKSDIKDYRPIYSKVVEASLKGGRDKQTITMMVTDRTDFSPFVSLRSLKQGEPLSLKKGVIISSKLAQLARVTVGDRLTLDDHTFKVAGITENYVGHFIYMDQASYQKIYGKQTSANSYLLKLKNPSTQQVQTVSQDLMDLAAVKAVSQNASMISLFNSVAKSLDTTMMILVVVSILLAIVILYNLTNINVAERIRELSTIKVLGFHNKEVTLYIYRETILLSIIGILIGLGGGYYLHQFLIAMIAPDAILFYPKVGLGVFLFPVGGMLLLLILLGIYVDHYLRKVDMLEALKSVD
;
A
#
# COMPACT_ATOMS: atom_id res chain seq x y z
N MET A 1 2.60 -67.42 5.48
CA MET A 1 4.04 -67.10 5.25
C MET A 1 4.24 -66.02 4.19
N LYS A 2 3.62 -66.10 3.01
CA LYS A 2 3.82 -65.14 1.89
C LYS A 2 3.63 -63.63 2.26
N ARG A 3 2.65 -63.27 3.09
CA ARG A 3 2.41 -61.87 3.49
C ARG A 3 3.48 -61.29 4.42
N LYS A 4 4.10 -62.06 5.33
CA LYS A 4 5.14 -61.54 6.25
C LYS A 4 6.44 -61.14 5.51
N VAL A 5 6.85 -61.87 4.51
CA VAL A 5 8.04 -61.59 3.69
C VAL A 5 7.85 -60.31 2.88
N TYR A 6 6.67 -60.16 2.27
CA TYR A 6 6.32 -58.94 1.52
C TYR A 6 6.38 -57.68 2.38
N TRP A 7 5.75 -57.67 3.58
CA TRP A 7 5.80 -56.56 4.49
C TRP A 7 7.21 -56.24 4.99
N LYS A 8 8.02 -57.29 5.26
CA LYS A 8 9.43 -57.11 5.63
C LYS A 8 10.24 -56.47 4.53
N ASP A 9 10.03 -56.87 3.25
CA ASP A 9 10.68 -56.27 2.10
C ASP A 9 10.20 -54.82 1.89
N LEU A 10 8.92 -54.52 2.03
CA LEU A 10 8.39 -53.18 1.98
C LEU A 10 9.09 -52.28 3.01
N PHE A 11 9.17 -52.68 4.28
CA PHE A 11 9.88 -51.92 5.31
C PHE A 11 11.38 -51.79 5.04
N ALA A 12 12.01 -52.84 4.55
CA ALA A 12 13.42 -52.79 4.14
C ALA A 12 13.67 -51.77 3.02
N SER A 13 12.73 -51.63 2.09
CA SER A 13 12.82 -50.61 1.01
C SER A 13 12.89 -49.17 1.53
N PHE A 14 12.17 -48.85 2.64
CA PHE A 14 12.28 -47.55 3.29
C PHE A 14 13.66 -47.28 3.90
N THR A 15 14.27 -48.32 4.48
CA THR A 15 15.58 -48.19 5.13
C THR A 15 16.76 -48.21 4.15
N HIS A 16 16.65 -48.91 3.06
CA HIS A 16 17.73 -48.97 2.01
C HIS A 16 17.69 -47.75 1.08
N SER A 17 16.52 -47.14 0.87
CA SER A 17 16.36 -45.99 -0.04
C SER A 17 16.07 -44.66 0.70
N LYS A 18 16.67 -44.44 1.90
CA LYS A 18 16.42 -43.25 2.77
C LYS A 18 16.56 -41.92 2.02
N GLY A 19 17.59 -41.76 1.18
CA GLY A 19 17.84 -40.50 0.48
C GLY A 19 16.71 -40.12 -0.50
N ARG A 20 16.11 -41.12 -1.19
CA ARG A 20 14.98 -40.91 -2.11
C ARG A 20 13.70 -40.64 -1.37
N PHE A 21 13.43 -41.38 -0.28
CA PHE A 21 12.28 -41.15 0.59
C PHE A 21 12.31 -39.74 1.12
N LEU A 22 13.44 -39.29 1.69
CA LEU A 22 13.63 -37.94 2.21
C LEU A 22 13.49 -36.87 1.12
N SER A 23 13.99 -37.13 -0.10
CA SER A 23 13.84 -36.20 -1.21
C SER A 23 12.38 -35.97 -1.59
N ILE A 24 11.58 -37.05 -1.75
CA ILE A 24 10.15 -36.92 -2.06
C ILE A 24 9.41 -36.26 -0.90
N LEU A 25 9.72 -36.66 0.34
CA LEU A 25 9.13 -36.08 1.55
C LEU A 25 9.40 -34.58 1.60
N THR A 26 10.65 -34.15 1.42
CA THR A 26 11.03 -32.72 1.48
C THR A 26 10.39 -31.91 0.35
N LEU A 27 10.30 -32.47 -0.86
CA LEU A 27 9.60 -31.81 -1.99
C LEU A 27 8.12 -31.58 -1.68
N MET A 28 7.43 -32.61 -1.13
CA MET A 28 6.02 -32.46 -0.75
C MET A 28 5.85 -31.55 0.46
N LEU A 29 6.79 -31.56 1.40
CA LEU A 29 6.83 -30.62 2.52
C LEU A 29 6.95 -29.18 2.03
N LEU A 30 7.92 -28.87 1.17
CA LEU A 30 8.11 -27.51 0.65
C LEU A 30 6.91 -27.03 -0.19
N GLY A 31 6.36 -27.93 -1.04
CA GLY A 31 5.18 -27.64 -1.84
C GLY A 31 3.96 -27.31 -0.98
N SER A 32 3.68 -28.13 0.04
CA SER A 32 2.54 -27.94 0.94
C SER A 32 2.75 -26.79 1.94
N LEU A 33 3.98 -26.58 2.42
CA LEU A 33 4.36 -25.42 3.23
C LEU A 33 4.03 -24.11 2.49
N ALA A 34 4.48 -24.00 1.24
CA ALA A 34 4.23 -22.80 0.45
C ALA A 34 2.74 -22.65 0.09
N LEU A 35 2.08 -23.75 -0.32
CA LEU A 35 0.65 -23.71 -0.67
C LEU A 35 -0.19 -23.27 0.52
N VAL A 36 -0.09 -24.02 1.61
CA VAL A 36 -0.95 -23.79 2.78
C VAL A 36 -0.57 -22.47 3.44
N GLY A 37 0.72 -22.21 3.66
CA GLY A 37 1.20 -20.99 4.29
C GLY A 37 0.72 -19.71 3.58
N LEU A 38 0.83 -19.65 2.26
CA LEU A 38 0.36 -18.49 1.50
C LEU A 38 -1.17 -18.41 1.42
N LYS A 39 -1.84 -19.56 1.22
CA LYS A 39 -3.29 -19.59 1.05
C LYS A 39 -4.05 -19.29 2.33
N VAL A 40 -3.57 -19.71 3.50
CA VAL A 40 -4.26 -19.47 4.77
C VAL A 40 -3.93 -18.11 5.40
N THR A 41 -2.84 -17.46 4.97
CA THR A 41 -2.47 -16.13 5.47
C THR A 41 -3.59 -15.11 5.21
N THR A 42 -4.12 -15.04 3.99
CA THR A 42 -5.22 -14.11 3.65
C THR A 42 -6.49 -14.35 4.49
N PRO A 43 -7.06 -15.58 4.61
CA PRO A 43 -8.19 -15.81 5.49
C PRO A 43 -7.91 -15.51 6.97
N ASN A 44 -6.69 -15.79 7.48
CA ASN A 44 -6.31 -15.45 8.85
C ASN A 44 -6.31 -13.93 9.06
N MET A 45 -5.72 -13.19 8.12
CA MET A 45 -5.75 -11.72 8.11
C MET A 45 -7.19 -11.20 8.09
N HIS A 46 -8.02 -11.66 7.15
CA HIS A 46 -9.42 -11.21 7.03
C HIS A 46 -10.20 -11.51 8.32
N ARG A 47 -10.06 -12.70 8.88
CA ARG A 47 -10.74 -13.07 10.12
C ARG A 47 -10.31 -12.22 11.31
N THR A 48 -9.00 -11.94 11.45
CA THR A 48 -8.46 -11.07 12.50
C THR A 48 -8.99 -9.65 12.35
N ALA A 49 -8.97 -9.10 11.12
CA ALA A 49 -9.47 -7.77 10.82
C ALA A 49 -10.99 -7.67 11.04
N ASN A 50 -11.79 -8.64 10.57
CA ASN A 50 -13.24 -8.64 10.78
C ASN A 50 -13.60 -8.75 12.25
N GLN A 51 -12.87 -9.53 13.05
CA GLN A 51 -13.05 -9.58 14.50
C GLN A 51 -12.78 -8.23 15.15
N PHE A 52 -11.70 -7.54 14.75
CA PHE A 52 -11.39 -6.21 15.23
C PHE A 52 -12.47 -5.19 14.84
N ILE A 53 -12.90 -5.19 13.57
CA ILE A 53 -13.97 -4.32 13.05
C ILE A 53 -15.28 -4.53 13.84
N GLN A 54 -15.68 -5.77 14.08
CA GLN A 54 -16.89 -6.10 14.82
C GLN A 54 -16.79 -5.72 16.30
N GLN A 55 -15.67 -6.02 16.96
CA GLN A 55 -15.45 -5.69 18.37
C GLN A 55 -15.47 -4.19 18.62
N GLN A 56 -14.86 -3.42 17.71
CA GLN A 56 -14.79 -1.96 17.81
C GLN A 56 -16.02 -1.28 17.17
N LYS A 57 -16.95 -2.03 16.59
CA LYS A 57 -18.12 -1.50 15.86
C LYS A 57 -17.72 -0.41 14.86
N MET A 58 -16.68 -0.70 14.08
CA MET A 58 -16.12 0.27 13.15
C MET A 58 -17.16 0.68 12.11
N LEU A 59 -17.18 1.96 11.77
CA LEU A 59 -18.02 2.52 10.71
C LEU A 59 -17.81 1.78 9.36
N ASP A 60 -18.83 1.78 8.48
CA ASP A 60 -18.70 1.35 7.09
C ASP A 60 -18.42 2.54 6.18
N LEU A 61 -19.17 3.64 6.37
CA LEU A 61 -19.00 4.91 5.66
C LEU A 61 -18.88 6.08 6.63
N ALA A 62 -18.11 7.10 6.25
CA ALA A 62 -18.05 8.38 6.94
C ALA A 62 -18.53 9.50 6.01
N VAL A 63 -19.44 10.35 6.49
CA VAL A 63 -19.81 11.59 5.79
C VAL A 63 -19.13 12.77 6.49
N MET A 64 -18.42 13.58 5.72
CA MET A 64 -17.75 14.78 6.19
C MET A 64 -18.13 15.98 5.32
N GLY A 65 -18.38 17.14 5.95
CA GLY A 65 -18.65 18.39 5.26
C GLY A 65 -17.60 19.46 5.57
N ASP A 66 -17.20 20.26 4.59
CA ASP A 66 -16.19 21.33 4.74
C ASP A 66 -16.52 22.32 5.87
N LEU A 67 -17.82 22.58 6.11
CA LEU A 67 -18.30 23.44 7.19
C LEU A 67 -18.98 22.65 8.34
N GLY A 68 -18.70 21.33 8.45
CA GLY A 68 -19.39 20.41 9.34
C GLY A 68 -20.81 20.08 8.84
N LEU A 69 -21.60 19.37 9.63
CA LEU A 69 -22.95 18.90 9.29
C LEU A 69 -23.99 19.73 10.06
N ASP A 70 -24.87 20.45 9.36
CA ASP A 70 -25.92 21.24 10.03
C ASP A 70 -27.11 20.34 10.44
N GLN A 71 -28.13 20.92 11.01
CA GLN A 71 -29.28 20.17 11.52
C GLN A 71 -30.04 19.46 10.42
N ALA A 72 -30.16 20.07 9.23
CA ALA A 72 -30.83 19.44 8.09
C ALA A 72 -30.04 18.21 7.59
N ASP A 73 -28.71 18.35 7.47
CA ASP A 73 -27.82 17.22 7.12
C ASP A 73 -27.93 16.09 8.14
N GLN A 74 -27.99 16.43 9.45
CA GLN A 74 -28.12 15.42 10.50
C GLN A 74 -29.46 14.69 10.45
N GLU A 75 -30.57 15.40 10.23
CA GLU A 75 -31.90 14.81 10.12
C GLU A 75 -32.01 13.88 8.90
N GLU A 76 -31.46 14.26 7.75
CA GLU A 76 -31.41 13.41 6.54
C GLU A 76 -30.59 12.14 6.77
N LEU A 77 -29.41 12.27 7.36
CA LEU A 77 -28.54 11.12 7.64
C LEU A 77 -29.16 10.17 8.68
N LEU A 78 -29.86 10.68 9.70
CA LEU A 78 -30.59 9.84 10.66
C LEU A 78 -31.79 9.14 10.02
N GLY A 79 -32.34 9.68 8.93
CA GLY A 79 -33.45 9.08 8.16
C GLY A 79 -33.03 7.90 7.27
N VAL A 80 -31.74 7.58 7.12
CA VAL A 80 -31.24 6.49 6.29
C VAL A 80 -31.65 5.14 6.88
N LYS A 81 -32.44 4.37 6.16
CA LYS A 81 -32.98 3.09 6.63
C LYS A 81 -31.89 2.02 6.78
N GLY A 82 -31.96 1.25 7.85
CA GLY A 82 -31.00 0.16 8.12
C GLY A 82 -29.58 0.63 8.46
N ALA A 83 -29.40 1.94 8.77
CA ALA A 83 -28.14 2.53 9.13
C ALA A 83 -28.16 2.99 10.60
N ARG A 84 -27.02 2.83 11.27
CA ARG A 84 -26.72 3.46 12.57
C ARG A 84 -25.80 4.62 12.31
N VAL A 85 -26.21 5.81 12.77
CA VAL A 85 -25.47 7.05 12.56
C VAL A 85 -25.01 7.61 13.89
N GLU A 86 -23.73 7.98 13.98
CA GLU A 86 -23.15 8.68 15.11
C GLU A 86 -22.32 9.88 14.65
N PHE A 87 -22.66 11.06 15.21
CA PHE A 87 -21.97 12.30 14.89
C PHE A 87 -20.77 12.54 15.82
N GLY A 88 -19.66 13.02 15.22
CA GLY A 88 -18.42 13.29 15.92
C GLY A 88 -17.83 14.67 15.60
N LEU A 89 -17.12 15.25 16.59
CA LEU A 89 -16.30 16.45 16.41
C LEU A 89 -14.87 16.02 16.12
N LEU A 90 -14.21 16.73 15.22
CA LEU A 90 -12.85 16.49 14.77
C LEU A 90 -12.18 17.83 14.47
N LEU A 91 -10.91 17.97 14.85
CA LEU A 91 -10.12 19.17 14.60
C LEU A 91 -8.62 18.82 14.48
N ASP A 92 -7.97 19.33 13.46
CA ASP A 92 -6.53 19.21 13.29
C ASP A 92 -5.82 20.42 13.88
N LEU A 93 -4.82 20.19 14.73
CA LEU A 93 -4.06 21.18 15.46
C LEU A 93 -2.56 20.89 15.39
N THR A 94 -1.76 21.81 15.88
CA THR A 94 -0.32 21.68 15.95
C THR A 94 0.14 21.59 17.40
N VAL A 95 1.10 20.70 17.69
CA VAL A 95 1.74 20.65 18.99
C VAL A 95 2.73 21.81 19.11
N LYS A 96 2.58 22.63 20.17
CA LYS A 96 3.45 23.77 20.41
C LYS A 96 4.91 23.36 20.56
N GLY A 97 5.79 24.00 19.81
CA GLY A 97 7.23 23.80 19.88
C GLY A 97 7.77 22.69 18.96
N THR A 98 6.98 21.70 18.57
CA THR A 98 7.43 20.65 17.63
C THR A 98 6.86 20.84 16.21
N GLY A 99 5.73 21.53 16.10
CA GLY A 99 5.04 21.71 14.82
C GLY A 99 4.36 20.45 14.27
N GLU A 100 4.31 19.37 15.06
CA GLU A 100 3.65 18.11 14.70
C GLU A 100 2.12 18.27 14.70
N ALA A 101 1.46 17.71 13.68
CA ALA A 101 0.01 17.78 13.57
C ALA A 101 -0.67 16.67 14.38
N ILE A 102 -1.65 17.06 15.18
CA ILE A 102 -2.46 16.15 15.97
C ILE A 102 -3.95 16.32 15.65
N ARG A 103 -4.67 15.23 15.45
CA ARG A 103 -6.11 15.21 15.25
C ARG A 103 -6.85 14.94 16.55
N LEU A 104 -7.60 15.92 17.02
CA LEU A 104 -8.47 15.75 18.17
C LEU A 104 -9.82 15.18 17.76
N PHE A 105 -10.31 14.22 18.53
CA PHE A 105 -11.64 13.66 18.40
C PHE A 105 -12.46 13.87 19.68
N SER A 106 -13.77 14.07 19.52
CA SER A 106 -14.68 13.82 20.63
C SER A 106 -14.85 12.30 20.80
N PRO A 107 -14.98 11.78 22.05
CA PRO A 107 -15.13 10.36 22.28
C PRO A 107 -16.41 9.82 21.62
N PRO A 108 -16.33 8.80 20.77
CA PRO A 108 -17.51 8.14 20.22
C PRO A 108 -18.22 7.34 21.32
N LYS A 109 -19.56 7.18 21.21
CA LYS A 109 -20.38 6.48 22.19
C LYS A 109 -20.66 5.04 21.80
N SER A 110 -20.94 4.80 20.52
CA SER A 110 -21.46 3.51 20.03
C SER A 110 -20.73 2.93 18.82
N LEU A 111 -20.20 3.78 17.94
CA LEU A 111 -19.51 3.36 16.73
C LEU A 111 -18.02 3.75 16.81
N SER A 112 -17.16 2.96 16.17
CA SER A 112 -15.73 3.26 16.04
C SER A 112 -15.03 3.54 17.37
N SER A 113 -15.19 2.65 18.35
CA SER A 113 -14.63 2.85 19.69
C SER A 113 -13.10 2.94 19.71
N PHE A 114 -12.58 3.65 20.70
CA PHE A 114 -11.15 3.70 20.99
C PHE A 114 -10.81 2.72 22.11
N ARG A 115 -9.76 1.92 21.91
CA ARG A 115 -9.25 1.01 22.94
C ARG A 115 -8.25 1.72 23.84
N VAL A 116 -8.49 1.77 25.14
CA VAL A 116 -7.54 2.29 26.13
C VAL A 116 -6.42 1.28 26.31
N THR A 117 -5.16 1.67 26.12
CA THR A 117 -3.97 0.84 26.37
C THR A 117 -3.42 1.07 27.76
N LYS A 118 -3.47 2.34 28.24
CA LYS A 118 -2.97 2.71 29.56
C LYS A 118 -3.75 3.93 30.10
N GLY A 119 -3.98 3.99 31.40
CA GLY A 119 -4.72 5.08 32.01
C GLY A 119 -6.23 5.01 31.75
N ARG A 120 -6.85 6.10 31.39
CA ARG A 120 -8.29 6.24 31.18
C ARG A 120 -8.67 7.23 30.08
N LEU A 121 -9.93 7.21 29.65
CA LEU A 121 -10.50 8.26 28.77
C LEU A 121 -10.66 9.60 29.51
N PRO A 122 -10.57 10.73 28.79
CA PRO A 122 -10.78 12.07 29.35
C PRO A 122 -12.22 12.24 29.81
N LYS A 123 -12.40 12.79 31.01
CA LYS A 123 -13.72 13.12 31.62
C LYS A 123 -13.93 14.61 31.84
N LYS A 124 -12.84 15.39 31.92
CA LYS A 124 -12.85 16.84 32.18
C LYS A 124 -12.30 17.61 30.97
N GLU A 125 -12.66 18.87 30.83
CA GLU A 125 -12.24 19.74 29.69
C GLU A 125 -10.71 19.92 29.58
N GLY A 126 -9.95 19.74 30.64
CA GLY A 126 -8.49 19.87 30.65
C GLY A 126 -7.74 18.56 30.48
N GLU A 127 -8.43 17.46 30.20
CA GLU A 127 -7.84 16.13 30.07
C GLU A 127 -7.77 15.67 28.60
N LEU A 128 -6.74 14.89 28.29
CA LEU A 128 -6.49 14.36 26.94
C LEU A 128 -6.02 12.90 27.04
N ALA A 129 -6.54 12.02 26.17
CA ALA A 129 -5.97 10.68 25.94
C ALA A 129 -5.28 10.66 24.58
N LEU A 130 -3.98 10.35 24.59
CA LEU A 130 -3.08 10.45 23.46
C LEU A 130 -2.95 9.10 22.73
N ALA A 131 -2.57 9.12 21.45
CA ALA A 131 -2.27 7.90 20.68
C ALA A 131 -1.19 7.06 21.37
N SER A 132 -1.41 5.74 21.47
CA SER A 132 -0.55 4.82 22.24
C SER A 132 0.90 4.74 21.75
N PHE A 133 1.14 4.98 20.46
CA PHE A 133 2.51 4.97 19.90
C PHE A 133 3.35 6.21 20.26
N TRP A 134 2.81 7.17 21.03
CA TRP A 134 3.55 8.26 21.65
C TRP A 134 3.85 8.00 23.16
N GLU A 135 3.59 6.79 23.69
CA GLU A 135 3.93 6.39 25.07
C GLU A 135 5.42 6.49 25.37
N ASP A 136 6.29 6.32 24.37
CA ASP A 136 7.74 6.45 24.53
C ASP A 136 8.20 7.90 24.71
N ARG A 137 7.34 8.88 24.35
CA ARG A 137 7.66 10.32 24.33
C ARG A 137 7.00 11.08 25.46
N TYR A 138 5.84 10.61 25.93
CA TYR A 138 5.01 11.27 26.95
C TYR A 138 4.57 10.28 28.04
N GLN A 139 4.32 10.82 29.23
CA GLN A 139 3.82 10.05 30.36
C GLN A 139 2.44 10.57 30.82
N ILE A 140 1.68 9.73 31.55
CA ILE A 140 0.44 10.17 32.21
C ILE A 140 0.79 11.23 33.24
N GLY A 141 0.12 12.38 33.19
CA GLY A 141 0.38 13.55 34.00
C GLY A 141 1.11 14.67 33.25
N ASP A 142 1.76 14.37 32.14
CA ASP A 142 2.43 15.39 31.32
C ASP A 142 1.40 16.36 30.72
N THR A 143 1.87 17.57 30.42
CA THR A 143 1.06 18.62 29.84
C THR A 143 1.38 18.84 28.37
N LEU A 144 0.38 18.77 27.52
CA LEU A 144 0.50 19.01 26.07
C LEU A 144 -0.21 20.34 25.74
N THR A 145 0.49 21.25 25.05
CA THR A 145 -0.09 22.51 24.56
C THR A 145 -0.28 22.43 23.06
N LEU A 146 -1.50 22.79 22.61
CA LEU A 146 -1.91 22.75 21.21
C LEU A 146 -2.15 24.14 20.68
N GLU A 147 -1.81 24.37 19.42
CA GLU A 147 -1.96 25.64 18.72
C GLU A 147 -2.88 25.47 17.50
N GLU A 148 -3.76 26.43 17.30
CA GLU A 148 -4.63 26.54 16.13
C GLU A 148 -3.91 27.33 15.05
N LYS A 149 -4.25 27.10 13.79
CA LYS A 149 -3.73 27.85 12.66
C LYS A 149 -4.00 29.36 12.84
N ALA A 150 -3.00 30.17 12.58
CA ALA A 150 -3.09 31.63 12.69
C ALA A 150 -4.24 32.20 11.83
N GLY A 151 -4.98 33.17 12.36
CA GLY A 151 -6.11 33.83 11.66
C GLY A 151 -7.41 33.03 11.58
N THR A 152 -7.49 31.86 12.23
CA THR A 152 -8.75 31.12 12.37
C THR A 152 -9.49 31.54 13.68
N ARG A 153 -10.85 31.46 13.69
CA ARG A 153 -11.61 31.58 14.95
C ARG A 153 -11.20 30.44 15.86
N SER A 154 -11.05 30.74 17.16
CA SER A 154 -10.73 29.70 18.14
C SER A 154 -11.84 28.65 18.20
N SER A 155 -11.47 27.42 17.82
CA SER A 155 -12.33 26.25 17.80
C SER A 155 -12.30 25.49 19.13
N LEU A 156 -11.39 25.86 20.05
CA LEU A 156 -11.20 25.25 21.36
C LEU A 156 -11.34 26.30 22.47
N LYS A 157 -11.96 25.89 23.55
CA LYS A 157 -12.01 26.69 24.79
C LYS A 157 -10.68 26.66 25.55
N ARG A 158 -9.88 25.61 25.39
CA ARG A 158 -8.59 25.40 26.02
C ARG A 158 -7.55 24.92 25.02
N LYS A 159 -6.31 25.33 25.24
CA LYS A 159 -5.16 24.93 24.41
C LYS A 159 -4.16 24.04 25.18
N GLN A 160 -4.29 23.90 26.49
CA GLN A 160 -3.40 23.13 27.35
C GLN A 160 -4.17 21.98 28.01
N PHE A 161 -3.61 20.77 27.93
CA PHE A 161 -4.23 19.52 28.34
C PHE A 161 -3.26 18.66 29.12
N THR A 162 -3.77 17.98 30.17
CA THR A 162 -3.04 16.94 30.90
C THR A 162 -3.34 15.58 30.29
N ILE A 163 -2.31 14.80 30.02
CA ILE A 163 -2.43 13.43 29.48
C ILE A 163 -2.92 12.51 30.60
N VAL A 164 -4.07 11.88 30.44
CA VAL A 164 -4.68 10.97 31.42
C VAL A 164 -4.71 9.52 30.97
N GLY A 165 -4.34 9.24 29.73
CA GLY A 165 -4.27 7.90 29.20
C GLY A 165 -3.78 7.86 27.77
N PHE A 166 -3.59 6.64 27.29
CA PHE A 166 -3.17 6.32 25.92
C PHE A 166 -4.23 5.44 25.26
N VAL A 167 -4.48 5.69 23.96
CA VAL A 167 -5.55 5.06 23.23
C VAL A 167 -5.13 4.60 21.83
N GLN A 168 -5.84 3.61 21.32
CA GLN A 168 -5.75 3.16 19.91
C GLN A 168 -7.09 3.40 19.23
N SER A 169 -7.04 4.06 18.06
CA SER A 169 -8.21 4.31 17.23
C SER A 169 -8.57 3.07 16.40
N SER A 170 -9.86 2.74 16.31
CA SER A 170 -10.33 1.73 15.36
C SER A 170 -10.35 2.22 13.92
N GLU A 171 -10.37 3.53 13.69
CA GLU A 171 -10.42 4.16 12.37
C GLU A 171 -9.01 4.33 11.76
N MET A 172 -7.96 4.47 12.59
CA MET A 172 -6.58 4.68 12.19
C MET A 172 -5.72 3.48 12.55
N TRP A 173 -5.59 2.53 11.60
CA TRP A 173 -4.92 1.25 11.84
C TRP A 173 -3.40 1.33 11.88
N SER A 174 -2.80 2.29 11.16
CA SER A 174 -1.36 2.49 11.14
C SER A 174 -0.90 3.33 12.34
N GLN A 175 0.27 3.01 12.88
CA GLN A 175 1.00 3.85 13.85
C GLN A 175 1.98 4.81 13.16
N LYS A 176 2.19 4.64 11.85
CA LYS A 176 3.00 5.48 10.98
C LYS A 176 2.17 5.84 9.74
N ASN A 177 2.41 7.00 9.16
CA ASN A 177 1.66 7.45 7.99
C ASN A 177 0.14 7.48 8.22
N LEU A 178 -0.28 8.30 9.17
CA LEU A 178 -1.69 8.47 9.54
C LEU A 178 -2.51 9.23 8.49
N GLY A 179 -1.87 9.74 7.44
CA GLY A 179 -2.49 10.50 6.37
C GLY A 179 -2.25 12.00 6.46
N THR A 180 -3.12 12.80 5.82
CA THR A 180 -2.99 14.25 5.75
C THR A 180 -3.68 14.94 6.91
N ALA A 181 -3.16 16.11 7.29
CA ALA A 181 -3.75 17.03 8.27
C ALA A 181 -3.92 18.41 7.67
N MET A 182 -4.86 19.19 8.26
CA MET A 182 -5.09 20.61 7.90
C MET A 182 -4.23 21.57 8.73
N SER A 183 -3.22 21.06 9.43
CA SER A 183 -2.30 21.80 10.30
C SER A 183 -0.90 21.23 10.23
N GLY A 184 0.06 21.89 10.89
CA GLY A 184 1.46 21.46 10.97
C GLY A 184 2.11 21.38 9.59
N SER A 185 2.78 20.28 9.31
CA SER A 185 3.44 20.06 8.02
C SER A 185 2.52 19.55 6.90
N GLY A 186 1.19 19.43 7.16
CA GLY A 186 0.23 18.81 6.26
C GLY A 186 0.14 17.28 6.40
N ASN A 187 1.03 16.64 7.17
CA ASN A 187 0.94 15.24 7.55
C ASN A 187 0.41 15.10 8.96
N LEU A 188 -0.41 14.09 9.19
CA LEU A 188 -0.91 13.76 10.52
C LEU A 188 0.12 12.92 11.27
N ASP A 189 0.59 13.42 12.42
CA ASP A 189 1.62 12.77 13.23
C ASP A 189 1.02 11.96 14.39
N ALA A 190 -0.14 12.40 14.95
CA ALA A 190 -0.83 11.70 16.01
C ALA A 190 -2.32 12.00 16.04
N TYR A 191 -3.03 11.32 16.93
CA TYR A 191 -4.42 11.61 17.29
C TYR A 191 -4.61 11.60 18.81
N ALA A 192 -5.67 12.27 19.25
CA ALA A 192 -6.04 12.26 20.66
C ALA A 192 -7.55 12.40 20.85
N LEU A 193 -8.03 12.00 22.03
CA LEU A 193 -9.39 12.20 22.50
C LEU A 193 -9.40 13.30 23.53
N VAL A 194 -10.41 14.20 23.43
CA VAL A 194 -10.71 15.21 24.43
C VAL A 194 -12.22 15.26 24.69
N SER A 195 -12.65 15.74 25.84
CA SER A 195 -14.07 15.91 26.13
C SER A 195 -14.77 16.77 25.06
N LYS A 196 -16.03 16.46 24.73
CA LYS A 196 -16.83 17.18 23.73
C LYS A 196 -16.99 18.67 24.08
N GLU A 197 -17.01 18.99 25.35
CA GLU A 197 -17.20 20.35 25.91
C GLU A 197 -16.01 21.27 25.58
N VAL A 198 -14.85 20.72 25.21
CA VAL A 198 -13.65 21.48 24.82
C VAL A 198 -13.86 22.25 23.51
N PHE A 199 -14.69 21.69 22.61
CA PHE A 199 -14.97 22.33 21.33
C PHE A 199 -15.91 23.50 21.48
N THR A 200 -15.63 24.61 20.81
CA THR A 200 -16.49 25.78 20.77
C THR A 200 -17.68 25.58 19.82
N THR A 201 -17.47 24.83 18.74
CA THR A 201 -18.52 24.47 17.79
C THR A 201 -19.35 23.30 18.30
N LYS A 202 -20.66 23.36 18.02
CA LYS A 202 -21.59 22.25 18.25
C LYS A 202 -21.89 21.46 16.97
N LEU A 203 -21.44 21.97 15.80
CA LEU A 203 -21.66 21.34 14.52
C LEU A 203 -20.70 20.14 14.37
N PRO A 204 -21.23 18.92 14.19
CA PRO A 204 -20.39 17.75 13.94
C PRO A 204 -19.54 17.92 12.66
N ALA A 205 -18.29 17.52 12.72
CA ALA A 205 -17.40 17.52 11.56
C ALA A 205 -17.59 16.27 10.70
N MET A 206 -18.06 15.17 11.33
CA MET A 206 -18.26 13.89 10.65
C MET A 206 -19.49 13.13 11.17
N ALA A 207 -20.10 12.34 10.32
CA ALA A 207 -21.06 11.29 10.67
C ALA A 207 -20.45 9.92 10.39
N ARG A 208 -20.41 9.06 11.38
CA ARG A 208 -20.04 7.64 11.29
C ARG A 208 -21.29 6.84 10.99
N ILE A 209 -21.25 6.02 9.96
CA ILE A 209 -22.40 5.24 9.50
C ILE A 209 -22.03 3.76 9.44
N GLN A 210 -22.88 2.92 10.04
CA GLN A 210 -22.77 1.47 9.99
C GLN A 210 -24.10 0.88 9.51
N PHE A 211 -24.05 0.03 8.47
CA PHE A 211 -25.24 -0.61 7.88
C PHE A 211 -25.47 -2.00 8.45
N ASP A 212 -26.72 -2.31 8.78
CA ASP A 212 -27.09 -3.58 9.40
C ASP A 212 -26.89 -4.78 8.44
N ASP A 213 -27.11 -4.60 7.13
CA ASP A 213 -26.92 -5.62 6.09
C ASP A 213 -25.45 -5.93 5.77
N LEU A 214 -24.52 -5.05 6.16
CA LEU A 214 -23.07 -5.22 5.99
C LEU A 214 -22.41 -5.89 7.20
N ARG A 215 -23.04 -5.82 8.36
CA ARG A 215 -22.45 -6.20 9.65
C ARG A 215 -22.00 -7.66 9.74
N SER A 216 -22.70 -8.59 9.08
CA SER A 216 -22.38 -10.03 9.08
C SER A 216 -21.46 -10.47 7.97
N LEU A 217 -21.14 -9.56 7.01
CA LEU A 217 -20.31 -9.87 5.85
C LEU A 217 -18.82 -9.74 6.17
N ASP A 218 -18.01 -10.51 5.45
CA ASP A 218 -16.57 -10.28 5.40
C ASP A 218 -16.28 -8.97 4.68
N SER A 219 -15.68 -8.02 5.39
CA SER A 219 -15.36 -6.65 4.90
C SER A 219 -14.44 -6.63 3.67
N PHE A 220 -13.78 -7.73 3.38
CA PHE A 220 -12.88 -7.88 2.22
C PHE A 220 -13.54 -8.67 1.06
N SER A 221 -14.80 -9.12 1.22
CA SER A 221 -15.52 -9.85 0.20
C SER A 221 -16.08 -8.94 -0.89
N GLN A 222 -16.22 -9.47 -2.11
CA GLN A 222 -16.86 -8.75 -3.23
C GLN A 222 -18.32 -8.39 -2.94
N VAL A 223 -19.02 -9.20 -2.15
CA VAL A 223 -20.43 -8.95 -1.78
C VAL A 223 -20.51 -7.72 -0.89
N TYR A 224 -19.64 -7.63 0.13
CA TYR A 224 -19.53 -6.45 0.99
C TYR A 224 -19.23 -5.20 0.17
N GLN A 225 -18.21 -5.24 -0.68
CA GLN A 225 -17.78 -4.10 -1.48
C GLN A 225 -18.89 -3.58 -2.39
N LYS A 226 -19.59 -4.49 -3.10
CA LYS A 226 -20.69 -4.11 -4.00
C LYS A 226 -21.86 -3.44 -3.26
N ARG A 227 -22.22 -3.93 -2.07
CA ARG A 227 -23.27 -3.32 -1.25
C ARG A 227 -22.82 -1.98 -0.67
N LEU A 228 -21.57 -1.89 -0.22
CA LEU A 228 -20.98 -0.67 0.29
C LEU A 228 -21.01 0.45 -0.77
N GLU A 229 -20.64 0.14 -2.01
CA GLU A 229 -20.72 1.07 -3.16
C GLU A 229 -22.15 1.56 -3.40
N ALA A 230 -23.15 0.67 -3.33
CA ALA A 230 -24.54 1.05 -3.47
C ALA A 230 -25.00 2.02 -2.38
N HIS A 231 -24.63 1.77 -1.11
CA HIS A 231 -24.92 2.69 -0.01
C HIS A 231 -24.17 4.01 -0.14
N GLN A 232 -22.93 3.97 -0.62
CA GLN A 232 -22.14 5.20 -0.89
C GLN A 232 -22.83 6.06 -1.96
N GLU A 233 -23.26 5.46 -3.07
CA GLU A 233 -23.98 6.17 -4.13
C GLU A 233 -25.32 6.75 -3.64
N GLU A 234 -26.03 6.04 -2.77
CA GLU A 234 -27.27 6.51 -2.16
C GLU A 234 -27.03 7.76 -1.31
N LEU A 235 -25.99 7.73 -0.45
CA LEU A 235 -25.60 8.88 0.37
C LEU A 235 -25.09 10.06 -0.46
N GLU A 236 -24.33 9.82 -1.52
CA GLU A 236 -23.86 10.86 -2.44
C GLU A 236 -25.03 11.54 -3.16
N LYS A 237 -26.05 10.77 -3.55
CA LYS A 237 -27.30 11.33 -4.14
C LYS A 237 -28.10 12.13 -3.11
N LEU A 238 -28.23 11.62 -1.88
CA LEU A 238 -28.94 12.29 -0.78
C LEU A 238 -28.34 13.69 -0.52
N LEU A 239 -27.01 13.79 -0.46
CA LEU A 239 -26.30 15.01 -0.11
C LEU A 239 -25.97 15.92 -1.29
N LYS A 240 -26.39 15.57 -2.52
CA LYS A 240 -25.99 16.25 -3.76
C LYS A 240 -26.31 17.76 -3.76
N ASP A 241 -27.49 18.12 -3.28
CA ASP A 241 -27.99 19.50 -3.32
C ASP A 241 -27.79 20.25 -1.98
N ASN A 242 -27.36 19.54 -0.93
CA ASN A 242 -27.19 20.12 0.42
C ASN A 242 -26.19 21.27 0.44
N GLY A 243 -25.10 21.17 -0.31
CA GLY A 243 -24.11 22.23 -0.41
C GLY A 243 -24.71 23.55 -0.93
N LYS A 244 -25.52 23.49 -1.98
CA LYS A 244 -26.18 24.67 -2.54
C LYS A 244 -27.22 25.23 -1.58
N ALA A 245 -28.06 24.37 -0.99
CA ALA A 245 -29.08 24.76 -0.04
C ALA A 245 -28.46 25.45 1.20
N ARG A 246 -27.39 24.88 1.73
CA ARG A 246 -26.67 25.45 2.86
C ARG A 246 -26.00 26.78 2.54
N TYR A 247 -25.37 26.90 1.38
CA TYR A 247 -24.80 28.15 0.91
C TYR A 247 -25.86 29.27 0.87
N GLN A 248 -27.05 28.97 0.34
CA GLN A 248 -28.14 29.93 0.26
C GLN A 248 -28.60 30.37 1.66
N ARG A 249 -28.76 29.44 2.61
CA ARG A 249 -29.13 29.76 4.02
C ARG A 249 -28.08 30.66 4.68
N LEU A 250 -26.79 30.27 4.62
CA LEU A 250 -25.69 31.04 5.20
C LEU A 250 -25.60 32.46 4.61
N LYS A 251 -25.79 32.57 3.29
CA LYS A 251 -25.78 33.85 2.60
C LYS A 251 -26.95 34.75 3.04
N GLN A 252 -28.17 34.20 3.14
CA GLN A 252 -29.34 34.93 3.63
C GLN A 252 -29.19 35.40 5.09
N GLU A 253 -28.63 34.54 5.95
CA GLU A 253 -28.34 34.89 7.34
C GLU A 253 -27.31 36.04 7.44
N ALA A 254 -26.22 35.92 6.66
CA ALA A 254 -25.19 36.96 6.60
C ALA A 254 -25.75 38.29 6.05
N ASP A 255 -26.51 38.26 4.96
CA ASP A 255 -27.15 39.45 4.40
C ASP A 255 -28.13 40.10 5.40
N GLY A 256 -28.89 39.28 6.12
CA GLY A 256 -29.77 39.77 7.18
C GLY A 256 -29.03 40.45 8.34
N GLN A 257 -27.92 39.91 8.80
CA GLN A 257 -27.04 40.49 9.82
C GLN A 257 -26.39 41.79 9.33
N ILE A 258 -25.89 41.80 8.10
CA ILE A 258 -25.30 42.99 7.46
C ILE A 258 -26.33 44.12 7.37
N GLN A 259 -27.57 43.82 6.93
CA GLN A 259 -28.62 44.82 6.85
C GLN A 259 -28.97 45.41 8.21
N LYS A 260 -29.06 44.58 9.27
CA LYS A 260 -29.26 45.05 10.66
C LYS A 260 -28.11 45.95 11.10
N GLY A 261 -26.85 45.50 10.88
CA GLY A 261 -25.68 46.31 11.23
C GLY A 261 -25.61 47.64 10.46
N GLN A 262 -25.99 47.66 9.18
CA GLN A 262 -26.08 48.90 8.39
C GLN A 262 -27.12 49.87 8.93
N LYS A 263 -28.31 49.38 9.31
CA LYS A 263 -29.35 50.22 9.93
C LYS A 263 -28.91 50.81 11.26
N GLU A 264 -28.25 49.99 12.11
CA GLU A 264 -27.74 50.48 13.41
C GLU A 264 -26.61 51.51 13.21
N LEU A 265 -25.70 51.25 12.28
CA LEU A 265 -24.62 52.18 11.95
C LEU A 265 -25.15 53.51 11.42
N SER A 266 -26.17 53.47 10.55
CA SER A 266 -26.80 54.67 9.99
C SER A 266 -27.49 55.49 11.11
N ARG A 267 -28.20 54.85 12.05
CA ARG A 267 -28.79 55.52 13.21
C ARG A 267 -27.72 56.14 14.12
N ALA A 268 -26.64 55.37 14.42
CA ALA A 268 -25.54 55.87 15.25
C ALA A 268 -24.83 57.07 14.60
N LYS A 269 -24.62 57.05 13.29
CA LYS A 269 -24.08 58.20 12.53
C LYS A 269 -24.97 59.43 12.64
N GLY A 270 -26.29 59.28 12.47
CA GLY A 270 -27.22 60.36 12.61
C GLY A 270 -27.23 61.01 14.03
N THR A 271 -27.19 60.12 15.06
CA THR A 271 -27.11 60.62 16.47
C THR A 271 -25.79 61.35 16.73
N LEU A 272 -24.68 60.84 16.26
CA LEU A 272 -23.38 61.47 16.46
C LEU A 272 -23.27 62.78 15.70
N GLN A 273 -23.88 62.89 14.52
CA GLN A 273 -23.93 64.13 13.74
C GLN A 273 -24.78 65.19 14.37
N SER A 274 -25.96 64.82 14.95
CA SER A 274 -26.78 65.72 15.71
C SER A 274 -26.05 66.19 16.98
N ALA A 275 -25.37 65.28 17.70
CA ALA A 275 -24.56 65.60 18.87
C ALA A 275 -23.42 66.58 18.55
N LYS A 276 -22.75 66.41 17.40
CA LYS A 276 -21.71 67.33 16.91
C LYS A 276 -22.26 68.69 16.61
N SER A 277 -23.39 68.79 15.91
CA SER A 277 -24.06 70.06 15.61
C SER A 277 -24.46 70.80 16.87
N GLN A 278 -24.90 70.08 17.90
CA GLN A 278 -25.23 70.67 19.20
C GLN A 278 -24.00 71.21 19.95
N ILE A 279 -22.88 70.43 19.90
CA ILE A 279 -21.61 70.84 20.49
C ILE A 279 -21.09 72.11 19.80
N ASP A 280 -21.19 72.18 18.46
CA ASP A 280 -20.76 73.35 17.70
C ASP A 280 -21.58 74.55 17.99
N GLN A 281 -22.94 74.43 18.22
CA GLN A 281 -23.83 75.50 18.66
C GLN A 281 -23.48 75.91 20.09
N ASP A 282 -23.35 74.97 21.05
CA ASP A 282 -23.00 75.24 22.43
C ASP A 282 -21.63 75.96 22.53
N GLN A 283 -20.68 75.61 21.71
CA GLN A 283 -19.35 76.26 21.59
C GLN A 283 -19.51 77.74 21.15
N GLN A 284 -20.29 77.99 20.08
CA GLN A 284 -20.52 79.35 19.61
C GLN A 284 -21.23 80.25 20.66
N GLN A 285 -22.17 79.60 21.39
CA GLN A 285 -22.89 80.31 22.45
C GLN A 285 -21.98 80.62 23.63
N LEU A 286 -21.11 79.74 23.99
CA LEU A 286 -20.11 79.92 25.03
C LEU A 286 -19.07 80.96 24.63
N ASP A 287 -18.56 80.99 23.40
CA ASP A 287 -17.65 82.00 22.89
C ASP A 287 -18.22 83.34 22.86
N LEU A 288 -19.53 83.49 22.56
CA LEU A 288 -20.30 84.71 22.64
C LEU A 288 -20.47 85.22 24.13
N GLN A 289 -20.76 84.27 25.01
CA GLN A 289 -20.89 84.59 26.44
C GLN A 289 -19.55 85.04 27.06
N GLU A 290 -18.43 84.37 26.67
CA GLU A 290 -17.10 84.75 27.11
C GLU A 290 -16.69 86.12 26.55
N ALA A 291 -17.03 86.45 25.32
CA ALA A 291 -16.76 87.77 24.68
C ALA A 291 -17.58 88.89 25.40
N GLN A 292 -18.88 88.65 25.60
CA GLN A 292 -19.74 89.57 26.32
C GLN A 292 -19.28 89.78 27.78
N PHE A 293 -18.92 88.75 28.48
CA PHE A 293 -18.38 88.83 29.82
C PHE A 293 -17.11 89.66 29.91
N LYS A 294 -16.16 89.43 28.91
CA LYS A 294 -14.89 90.16 28.84
C LYS A 294 -15.06 91.66 28.63
N GLU A 295 -16.08 92.07 27.86
CA GLU A 295 -16.46 93.49 27.68
C GLU A 295 -17.13 94.12 28.92
N LEU A 296 -18.00 93.38 29.61
CA LEU A 296 -18.77 93.86 30.71
C LEU A 296 -18.08 93.71 32.06
N ALA A 297 -17.15 92.81 32.23
CA ALA A 297 -16.48 92.51 33.50
C ALA A 297 -15.91 93.73 34.22
N PRO A 298 -15.29 94.78 33.56
CA PRO A 298 -14.75 95.90 34.24
C PRO A 298 -15.81 96.80 34.89
N PHE A 299 -17.08 96.62 34.48
CA PHE A 299 -18.19 97.44 34.92
C PHE A 299 -19.17 96.76 35.93
N LEU A 300 -18.94 95.45 36.20
CA LEU A 300 -19.76 94.62 37.08
C LEU A 300 -19.29 94.65 38.55
N PRO A 301 -20.19 94.58 39.55
CA PRO A 301 -19.84 94.40 40.95
C PRO A 301 -19.11 93.08 41.13
N ALA A 302 -18.11 92.98 42.08
CA ALA A 302 -17.24 91.77 42.25
C ALA A 302 -18.07 90.47 42.49
N LYS A 303 -19.25 90.57 43.14
CA LYS A 303 -20.12 89.41 43.37
C LYS A 303 -20.81 88.91 42.09
N GLU A 304 -21.19 89.79 41.21
CA GLU A 304 -21.81 89.43 39.92
C GLU A 304 -20.76 88.96 38.88
N GLN A 305 -19.55 89.48 38.94
CA GLN A 305 -18.41 89.06 38.18
C GLN A 305 -18.08 87.60 38.53
N ALA A 306 -17.95 87.24 39.83
CA ALA A 306 -17.72 85.89 40.29
C ALA A 306 -18.83 84.93 39.91
N ALA A 307 -20.11 85.32 39.99
CA ALA A 307 -21.24 84.47 39.58
C ALA A 307 -21.30 84.22 38.07
N SER A 308 -20.90 85.15 37.21
CA SER A 308 -20.89 85.03 35.77
C SER A 308 -19.70 84.18 35.33
N GLN A 309 -18.56 84.35 36.01
CA GLN A 309 -17.35 83.51 35.75
C GLN A 309 -17.61 82.02 36.10
N GLU A 310 -18.28 81.78 37.22
CA GLU A 310 -18.70 80.42 37.62
C GLU A 310 -19.63 79.75 36.60
N LYS A 311 -20.65 80.52 36.10
CA LYS A 311 -21.54 80.00 35.01
C LYS A 311 -20.81 79.69 33.73
N ILE A 312 -19.86 80.50 33.31
CA ILE A 312 -19.00 80.23 32.13
C ILE A 312 -18.14 78.99 32.34
N HIS A 313 -17.57 78.83 33.58
CA HIS A 313 -16.78 77.69 33.94
C HIS A 313 -17.61 76.39 33.90
N GLN A 314 -18.80 76.36 34.48
CA GLN A 314 -19.73 75.24 34.44
C GLN A 314 -20.19 74.90 33.02
N ALA A 315 -20.50 75.90 32.18
CA ALA A 315 -20.82 75.67 30.78
C ALA A 315 -19.64 75.05 29.98
N LYS A 316 -18.43 75.50 30.30
CA LYS A 316 -17.19 74.97 29.71
C LYS A 316 -16.96 73.49 30.10
N GLU A 317 -17.12 73.17 31.39
CA GLU A 317 -17.00 71.76 31.82
C GLU A 317 -18.04 70.85 31.19
N GLN A 318 -19.33 71.34 31.09
CA GLN A 318 -20.39 70.60 30.42
C GLN A 318 -20.10 70.38 28.91
N LEU A 319 -19.56 71.39 28.22
CA LEU A 319 -19.18 71.31 26.86
C LEU A 319 -17.99 70.33 26.64
N ASP A 320 -16.99 70.37 27.49
CA ASP A 320 -15.82 69.45 27.43
C ASP A 320 -16.24 68.00 27.69
N GLN A 321 -17.22 67.76 28.59
CA GLN A 321 -17.82 66.46 28.81
C GLN A 321 -18.57 65.97 27.56
N LYS A 322 -19.40 66.79 26.92
CA LYS A 322 -20.08 66.47 25.66
C LYS A 322 -19.11 66.15 24.55
N LYS A 323 -17.96 66.83 24.42
CA LYS A 323 -16.89 66.58 23.47
C LYS A 323 -16.23 65.26 23.73
N LYS A 324 -15.93 64.87 24.97
CA LYS A 324 -15.39 63.56 25.33
C LYS A 324 -16.37 62.42 24.99
N ASP A 325 -17.63 62.58 25.31
CA ASP A 325 -18.65 61.56 24.97
C ASP A 325 -18.84 61.41 23.49
N TRP A 326 -18.75 62.49 22.69
CA TRP A 326 -18.77 62.44 21.23
C TRP A 326 -17.55 61.74 20.67
N ALA A 327 -16.33 62.01 21.17
CA ALA A 327 -15.09 61.38 20.73
C ALA A 327 -15.10 59.85 21.04
N THR A 328 -15.67 59.48 22.20
CA THR A 328 -15.87 58.06 22.55
C THR A 328 -16.84 57.37 21.56
N GLY A 329 -17.96 58.03 21.25
CA GLY A 329 -18.95 57.55 20.28
C GLY A 329 -18.38 57.42 18.86
N GLU A 330 -17.48 58.38 18.43
CA GLU A 330 -16.79 58.27 17.13
C GLU A 330 -15.87 57.04 17.05
N THR A 331 -15.17 56.76 18.15
CA THR A 331 -14.31 55.55 18.24
C THR A 331 -15.13 54.27 18.17
N GLU A 332 -16.26 54.20 18.87
CA GLU A 332 -17.18 53.06 18.80
C GLU A 332 -17.81 52.89 17.41
N LEU A 333 -18.17 53.99 16.76
CA LEU A 333 -18.69 53.98 15.40
C LEU A 333 -17.68 53.43 14.41
N ALA A 334 -16.41 53.89 14.46
CA ALA A 334 -15.34 53.39 13.62
C ALA A 334 -15.11 51.86 13.79
N LYS A 335 -15.21 51.39 15.05
CA LYS A 335 -15.12 49.95 15.35
C LYS A 335 -16.28 49.16 14.74
N LYS A 336 -17.53 49.66 14.87
CA LYS A 336 -18.70 49.01 14.23
C LYS A 336 -18.63 49.01 12.71
N GLU A 337 -18.08 50.07 12.09
CA GLU A 337 -17.85 50.11 10.64
C GLU A 337 -16.84 49.04 10.20
N GLU A 338 -15.78 48.85 10.95
CA GLU A 338 -14.78 47.81 10.66
C GLU A 338 -15.36 46.41 10.81
N GLU A 339 -16.14 46.16 11.86
CA GLU A 339 -16.89 44.92 12.09
C GLU A 339 -17.85 44.61 10.94
N LEU A 340 -18.59 45.63 10.46
CA LEU A 340 -19.50 45.48 9.31
C LEU A 340 -18.76 45.17 8.00
N LYS A 341 -17.65 45.87 7.73
CA LYS A 341 -16.79 45.59 6.57
C LYS A 341 -16.20 44.19 6.63
N LYS A 342 -15.87 43.72 7.84
CA LYS A 342 -15.40 42.35 8.06
C LYS A 342 -16.49 41.32 7.75
N ALA A 343 -17.73 41.56 8.27
CA ALA A 343 -18.86 40.66 7.99
C ALA A 343 -19.21 40.60 6.48
N GLN A 344 -19.14 41.76 5.78
CA GLN A 344 -19.31 41.79 4.31
C GLN A 344 -18.26 41.00 3.59
N ARG A 345 -16.96 41.08 3.97
CA ARG A 345 -15.89 40.28 3.38
C ARG A 345 -16.09 38.78 3.66
N GLU A 346 -16.46 38.41 4.90
CA GLU A 346 -16.74 37.01 5.25
C GLU A 346 -17.90 36.44 4.40
N ARG A 347 -18.99 37.25 4.19
CA ARG A 347 -20.10 36.87 3.31
C ARG A 347 -19.66 36.68 1.85
N ASP A 348 -18.81 37.58 1.30
CA ASP A 348 -18.32 37.51 -0.08
C ASP A 348 -17.32 36.36 -0.27
N GLN A 349 -16.73 35.88 0.81
CA GLN A 349 -15.80 34.71 0.84
C GLN A 349 -16.52 33.37 1.07
N LEU A 350 -17.85 33.36 1.22
CA LEU A 350 -18.57 32.08 1.34
C LEU A 350 -18.43 31.25 0.05
N GLU A 351 -17.99 30.01 0.20
CA GLU A 351 -17.97 29.01 -0.87
C GLU A 351 -19.13 28.03 -0.68
N ILE A 352 -19.54 27.38 -1.78
CA ILE A 352 -20.51 26.28 -1.69
C ILE A 352 -19.82 25.13 -0.96
N PRO A 353 -20.27 24.73 0.25
CA PRO A 353 -19.67 23.64 0.98
C PRO A 353 -19.83 22.33 0.22
N THR A 354 -18.80 21.48 0.30
CA THR A 354 -18.81 20.16 -0.29
C THR A 354 -18.99 19.09 0.79
N TYR A 355 -19.71 18.03 0.43
CA TYR A 355 -19.89 16.85 1.26
C TYR A 355 -19.17 15.67 0.61
N HIS A 356 -18.44 14.91 1.40
CA HIS A 356 -17.70 13.76 0.95
C HIS A 356 -18.16 12.51 1.70
N VAL A 357 -18.42 11.44 0.99
CA VAL A 357 -18.75 10.12 1.53
C VAL A 357 -17.53 9.24 1.37
N TYR A 358 -16.89 8.89 2.47
CA TYR A 358 -15.67 8.09 2.53
C TYR A 358 -15.95 6.68 3.00
N ASP A 359 -15.30 5.70 2.39
CA ASP A 359 -15.20 4.35 2.93
C ASP A 359 -13.97 4.22 3.86
N ARG A 360 -13.75 3.03 4.41
CA ARG A 360 -12.59 2.76 5.29
C ARG A 360 -11.24 2.94 4.61
N LYS A 361 -11.15 2.83 3.27
CA LYS A 361 -9.92 2.97 2.49
C LYS A 361 -9.60 4.44 2.17
N THR A 362 -10.63 5.23 1.91
CA THR A 362 -10.53 6.61 1.41
C THR A 362 -10.65 7.65 2.52
N MET A 363 -11.16 7.29 3.70
CA MET A 363 -11.31 8.18 4.85
C MET A 363 -9.97 8.81 5.26
N PRO A 364 -9.95 10.10 5.64
CA PRO A 364 -8.76 10.74 6.22
C PRO A 364 -8.27 10.00 7.49
N GLY A 365 -7.19 9.25 7.38
CA GLY A 365 -6.70 8.32 8.41
C GLY A 365 -6.85 6.83 8.05
N GLY A 366 -7.55 6.50 6.95
CA GLY A 366 -7.80 5.14 6.48
C GLY A 366 -6.61 4.43 5.82
N GLN A 367 -5.45 5.11 5.70
CA GLN A 367 -4.26 4.57 5.03
C GLN A 367 -3.83 3.21 5.56
N GLY A 368 -3.94 2.99 6.87
CA GLY A 368 -3.61 1.69 7.48
C GLY A 368 -4.52 0.56 7.01
N TYR A 369 -5.84 0.82 6.89
CA TYR A 369 -6.80 -0.13 6.35
C TYR A 369 -6.52 -0.45 4.87
N LEU A 370 -6.24 0.58 4.06
CA LEU A 370 -5.89 0.44 2.65
C LEU A 370 -4.61 -0.41 2.47
N MET A 371 -3.57 -0.15 3.26
CA MET A 371 -2.33 -0.93 3.25
C MET A 371 -2.57 -2.40 3.59
N TYR A 372 -3.36 -2.66 4.63
CA TYR A 372 -3.71 -4.01 5.04
C TYR A 372 -4.49 -4.77 3.96
N SER A 373 -5.48 -4.13 3.35
CA SER A 373 -6.28 -4.66 2.25
C SER A 373 -5.43 -5.00 1.02
N ASN A 374 -4.52 -4.09 0.64
CA ASN A 374 -3.62 -4.29 -0.49
C ASN A 374 -2.62 -5.42 -0.24
N ALA A 375 -2.03 -5.49 0.96
CA ALA A 375 -1.11 -6.55 1.33
C ALA A 375 -1.79 -7.93 1.28
N SER A 376 -2.99 -8.04 1.86
CA SER A 376 -3.79 -9.26 1.83
C SER A 376 -4.10 -9.73 0.40
N SER A 377 -4.52 -8.81 -0.47
CA SER A 377 -4.82 -9.09 -1.88
C SER A 377 -3.58 -9.55 -2.66
N SER A 378 -2.43 -8.93 -2.40
CA SER A 378 -1.16 -9.29 -3.04
C SER A 378 -0.69 -10.69 -2.64
N ILE A 379 -0.79 -11.03 -1.35
CA ILE A 379 -0.46 -12.38 -0.84
C ILE A 379 -1.38 -13.43 -1.46
N SER A 380 -2.68 -13.15 -1.56
CA SER A 380 -3.64 -14.03 -2.22
C SER A 380 -3.26 -14.32 -3.67
N ALA A 381 -2.85 -13.29 -4.42
CA ALA A 381 -2.42 -13.45 -5.82
C ALA A 381 -1.16 -14.33 -5.94
N VAL A 382 -0.16 -14.12 -5.09
CA VAL A 382 1.06 -14.95 -5.04
C VAL A 382 0.72 -16.39 -4.66
N GLY A 383 -0.14 -16.58 -3.64
CA GLY A 383 -0.57 -17.88 -3.15
C GLY A 383 -1.38 -18.70 -4.18
N ASN A 384 -1.93 -18.06 -5.22
CA ASN A 384 -2.63 -18.77 -6.30
C ASN A 384 -1.67 -19.38 -7.33
N ILE A 385 -0.49 -18.81 -7.56
CA ILE A 385 0.37 -19.14 -8.69
C ILE A 385 1.63 -19.87 -8.25
N PHE A 386 2.33 -19.35 -7.24
CA PHE A 386 3.63 -19.86 -6.82
C PHE A 386 3.62 -21.33 -6.41
N PRO A 387 2.66 -21.82 -5.60
CA PRO A 387 2.59 -23.23 -5.21
C PRO A 387 2.31 -24.15 -6.39
N VAL A 388 1.58 -23.71 -7.41
CA VAL A 388 1.30 -24.53 -8.61
C VAL A 388 2.60 -24.88 -9.33
N VAL A 389 3.49 -23.90 -9.51
CA VAL A 389 4.82 -24.14 -10.11
C VAL A 389 5.65 -25.07 -9.24
N LEU A 390 5.64 -24.89 -7.90
CA LEU A 390 6.33 -25.77 -6.97
C LEU A 390 5.86 -27.23 -7.08
N TYR A 391 4.54 -27.48 -7.08
CA TYR A 391 3.99 -28.83 -7.19
C TYR A 391 4.27 -29.45 -8.55
N LEU A 392 4.26 -28.66 -9.64
CA LEU A 392 4.60 -29.16 -10.97
C LEU A 392 6.07 -29.66 -11.00
N VAL A 393 6.99 -28.87 -10.45
CA VAL A 393 8.40 -29.27 -10.34
C VAL A 393 8.55 -30.50 -9.43
N ALA A 394 7.87 -30.51 -8.28
CA ALA A 394 7.90 -31.64 -7.35
C ALA A 394 7.36 -32.94 -8.01
N ALA A 395 6.27 -32.86 -8.77
CA ALA A 395 5.72 -34.00 -9.50
C ALA A 395 6.68 -34.56 -10.54
N MET A 396 7.37 -33.68 -11.29
CA MET A 396 8.36 -34.11 -12.28
C MET A 396 9.59 -34.81 -11.64
N VAL A 397 10.07 -34.27 -10.53
CA VAL A 397 11.18 -34.87 -9.78
C VAL A 397 10.76 -36.19 -9.16
N THR A 398 9.57 -36.26 -8.59
CA THR A 398 9.03 -37.52 -8.03
C THR A 398 8.82 -38.58 -9.10
N PHE A 399 8.29 -38.20 -10.27
CA PHE A 399 8.14 -39.14 -11.40
C PHE A 399 9.44 -39.82 -11.75
N THR A 400 10.54 -39.09 -11.78
CA THR A 400 11.83 -39.70 -12.12
C THR A 400 12.45 -40.44 -10.98
N THR A 401 12.31 -39.95 -9.76
CA THR A 401 12.79 -40.68 -8.58
C THR A 401 12.10 -42.04 -8.50
N MET A 402 10.79 -42.09 -8.82
CA MET A 402 10.02 -43.33 -8.88
C MET A 402 10.41 -44.22 -10.06
N THR A 403 10.64 -43.65 -11.26
CA THR A 403 11.14 -44.44 -12.40
C THR A 403 12.42 -45.15 -12.03
N ARG A 404 13.33 -44.42 -11.41
CA ARG A 404 14.62 -44.98 -10.97
C ARG A 404 14.45 -46.05 -9.89
N PHE A 405 13.58 -45.81 -8.90
CA PHE A 405 13.32 -46.75 -7.84
C PHE A 405 12.76 -48.08 -8.37
N VAL A 406 11.84 -48.02 -9.36
CA VAL A 406 11.26 -49.19 -10.00
C VAL A 406 12.34 -49.94 -10.85
N ASP A 407 13.21 -49.23 -11.57
CA ASP A 407 14.30 -49.83 -12.37
C ASP A 407 15.31 -50.58 -11.50
N GLU A 408 15.70 -50.05 -10.35
CA GLU A 408 16.63 -50.72 -9.41
C GLU A 408 15.99 -51.94 -8.72
N GLU A 409 14.71 -51.84 -8.40
CA GLU A 409 13.95 -52.95 -7.78
C GLU A 409 13.39 -53.95 -8.80
N ARG A 410 13.74 -53.80 -10.09
CA ARG A 410 13.22 -54.63 -11.19
C ARG A 410 13.50 -56.13 -10.99
N THR A 411 14.68 -56.51 -10.58
CA THR A 411 15.07 -57.91 -10.33
C THR A 411 14.28 -58.47 -9.13
N ASN A 412 14.18 -57.74 -8.05
CA ASN A 412 13.37 -58.11 -6.90
C ASN A 412 11.88 -58.26 -7.27
N ALA A 413 11.36 -57.35 -8.08
CA ALA A 413 9.98 -57.46 -8.60
C ALA A 413 9.80 -58.67 -9.53
N GLY A 414 10.81 -59.03 -10.33
CA GLY A 414 10.86 -60.27 -11.16
C GLY A 414 10.83 -61.53 -10.31
N ILE A 415 11.60 -61.56 -9.20
CA ILE A 415 11.59 -62.67 -8.21
C ILE A 415 10.22 -62.82 -7.61
N PHE A 416 9.58 -61.73 -7.11
CA PHE A 416 8.21 -61.80 -6.56
C PHE A 416 7.20 -62.30 -7.60
N LYS A 417 7.33 -61.89 -8.87
CA LYS A 417 6.45 -62.30 -9.97
C LYS A 417 6.64 -63.80 -10.27
N ALA A 418 7.90 -64.30 -10.27
CA ALA A 418 8.25 -65.72 -10.46
C ALA A 418 7.70 -66.58 -9.27
N LEU A 419 7.71 -66.02 -8.06
CA LEU A 419 7.12 -66.67 -6.84
C LEU A 419 5.59 -66.65 -6.82
N GLY A 420 4.92 -66.11 -7.85
CA GLY A 420 3.46 -66.11 -8.01
C GLY A 420 2.75 -64.99 -7.30
N TYR A 421 3.41 -63.87 -6.96
CA TYR A 421 2.73 -62.65 -6.50
C TYR A 421 2.05 -61.99 -7.69
N ARG A 422 0.86 -61.41 -7.44
CA ARG A 422 0.15 -60.67 -8.49
C ARG A 422 0.86 -59.35 -8.77
N THR A 423 0.90 -58.96 -10.04
CA THR A 423 1.47 -57.65 -10.45
C THR A 423 0.92 -56.47 -9.64
N ARG A 424 -0.36 -56.52 -9.24
CA ARG A 424 -0.99 -55.51 -8.38
C ARG A 424 -0.33 -55.40 -7.00
N ASP A 425 0.07 -56.56 -6.42
CA ASP A 425 0.72 -56.56 -5.08
C ASP A 425 2.11 -55.93 -5.17
N ILE A 426 2.82 -56.19 -6.26
CA ILE A 426 4.16 -55.63 -6.51
C ILE A 426 4.06 -54.11 -6.75
N ILE A 427 3.09 -53.63 -7.57
CA ILE A 427 2.82 -52.21 -7.79
C ILE A 427 2.48 -51.50 -6.47
N LEU A 428 1.72 -52.14 -5.58
CA LEU A 428 1.32 -51.60 -4.31
C LEU A 428 2.51 -51.20 -3.42
N LYS A 429 3.65 -51.90 -3.52
CA LYS A 429 4.90 -51.56 -2.83
C LYS A 429 5.37 -50.13 -3.21
N PHE A 430 5.43 -49.82 -4.49
CA PHE A 430 5.87 -48.54 -5.00
C PHE A 430 4.85 -47.43 -4.71
N VAL A 431 3.57 -47.75 -4.83
CA VAL A 431 2.46 -46.83 -4.50
C VAL A 431 2.49 -46.46 -3.03
N LEU A 432 2.64 -47.46 -2.11
CA LEU A 432 2.75 -47.18 -0.68
C LEU A 432 3.99 -46.36 -0.33
N TYR A 433 5.10 -46.61 -0.99
CA TYR A 433 6.32 -45.80 -0.80
C TYR A 433 6.07 -44.31 -1.15
N GLY A 434 5.50 -44.05 -2.34
CA GLY A 434 5.12 -42.72 -2.74
C GLY A 434 4.05 -42.09 -1.83
N PHE A 435 3.06 -42.88 -1.40
CA PHE A 435 1.99 -42.45 -0.50
C PHE A 435 2.53 -42.02 0.87
N PHE A 436 3.35 -42.82 1.53
CA PHE A 436 3.88 -42.48 2.84
C PHE A 436 4.85 -41.29 2.76
N ALA A 437 5.74 -41.22 1.80
CA ALA A 437 6.63 -40.08 1.61
C ALA A 437 5.85 -38.78 1.33
N GLY A 438 4.86 -38.86 0.45
CA GLY A 438 4.00 -37.76 0.09
C GLY A 438 3.14 -37.27 1.25
N THR A 439 2.43 -38.19 1.92
CA THR A 439 1.52 -37.86 3.01
C THR A 439 2.25 -37.30 4.22
N ILE A 440 3.35 -37.91 4.66
CA ILE A 440 4.14 -37.42 5.80
C ILE A 440 4.70 -36.04 5.49
N GLY A 441 5.30 -35.85 4.31
CA GLY A 441 5.83 -34.57 3.87
C GLY A 441 4.74 -33.48 3.84
N THR A 442 3.57 -33.82 3.28
CA THR A 442 2.43 -32.89 3.22
C THR A 442 1.88 -32.53 4.59
N LEU A 443 1.71 -33.50 5.49
CA LEU A 443 1.22 -33.22 6.85
C LEU A 443 2.18 -32.33 7.63
N LEU A 444 3.49 -32.57 7.53
CA LEU A 444 4.49 -31.68 8.12
C LEU A 444 4.48 -30.29 7.48
N GLY A 445 4.42 -30.23 6.15
CA GLY A 445 4.35 -28.96 5.41
C GLY A 445 3.06 -28.19 5.70
N THR A 446 1.91 -28.84 5.82
CA THR A 446 0.64 -28.17 6.20
C THR A 446 0.68 -27.64 7.62
N LEU A 447 1.23 -28.39 8.56
CA LEU A 447 1.37 -27.94 9.95
C LEU A 447 2.25 -26.67 10.03
N LEU A 448 3.42 -26.74 9.40
CA LEU A 448 4.33 -25.58 9.32
C LEU A 448 3.71 -24.41 8.52
N GLY A 449 2.92 -24.72 7.49
CA GLY A 449 2.22 -23.72 6.69
C GLY A 449 1.19 -22.94 7.49
N HIS A 450 0.32 -23.64 8.25
CA HIS A 450 -0.73 -23.02 9.05
C HIS A 450 -0.19 -22.14 10.18
N TYR A 451 0.80 -22.63 10.91
CA TYR A 451 1.21 -21.98 12.16
C TYR A 451 2.51 -21.21 12.08
N PHE A 452 3.44 -21.62 11.24
CA PHE A 452 4.74 -20.98 11.16
C PHE A 452 4.81 -19.95 9.99
N LEU A 453 4.56 -20.40 8.75
CA LEU A 453 4.70 -19.52 7.60
C LEU A 453 3.62 -18.44 7.55
N SER A 454 2.36 -18.82 7.78
CA SER A 454 1.24 -17.87 7.84
C SER A 454 1.46 -16.85 8.95
N GLY A 455 1.87 -17.29 10.15
CA GLY A 455 2.14 -16.42 11.29
C GLY A 455 3.27 -15.41 11.03
N ILE A 456 4.36 -15.83 10.41
CA ILE A 456 5.45 -14.91 10.06
C ILE A 456 4.96 -13.83 9.09
N ILE A 457 4.26 -14.23 8.01
CA ILE A 457 3.81 -13.27 6.98
C ILE A 457 2.78 -12.30 7.56
N SER A 458 1.76 -12.79 8.27
CA SER A 458 0.71 -11.96 8.84
C SER A 458 1.24 -11.00 9.91
N ASN A 459 2.13 -11.47 10.81
CA ASN A 459 2.69 -10.63 11.87
C ASN A 459 3.60 -9.52 11.33
N ILE A 460 4.35 -9.76 10.26
CA ILE A 460 5.15 -8.71 9.61
C ILE A 460 4.25 -7.59 9.07
N ILE A 461 3.07 -7.94 8.53
CA ILE A 461 2.13 -6.96 7.98
C ILE A 461 1.43 -6.18 9.09
N THR A 462 1.06 -6.85 10.19
CA THR A 462 0.38 -6.21 11.32
C THR A 462 1.34 -5.46 12.25
N GLN A 463 2.64 -5.65 12.08
CA GLN A 463 3.66 -4.93 12.87
C GLN A 463 3.53 -3.41 12.65
N GLY A 464 3.30 -2.67 13.74
CA GLY A 464 3.04 -1.22 13.67
C GLY A 464 1.60 -0.86 13.29
N MET A 465 0.66 -1.81 13.43
CA MET A 465 -0.78 -1.57 13.33
C MET A 465 -1.48 -1.79 14.68
N VAL A 466 -2.63 -1.15 14.84
CA VAL A 466 -3.44 -1.25 16.08
C VAL A 466 -4.25 -2.54 16.18
N ILE A 467 -4.38 -3.30 15.10
CA ILE A 467 -5.13 -4.57 15.03
C ILE A 467 -4.51 -5.61 15.96
N GLY A 468 -3.19 -5.55 16.16
CA GLY A 468 -2.41 -6.53 16.92
C GLY A 468 -1.98 -7.72 16.07
N GLU A 469 -1.47 -8.75 16.74
CA GLU A 469 -0.99 -9.98 16.09
C GLU A 469 -2.12 -10.76 15.46
N SER A 470 -1.87 -11.34 14.30
CA SER A 470 -2.82 -12.22 13.62
C SER A 470 -2.96 -13.53 14.38
N ARG A 471 -4.19 -14.01 14.49
CA ARG A 471 -4.47 -15.33 15.07
C ARG A 471 -4.48 -16.38 13.98
N GLU A 472 -3.73 -17.44 14.20
CA GLU A 472 -3.63 -18.55 13.26
C GLU A 472 -4.74 -19.57 13.50
N TYR A 473 -5.45 -19.91 12.41
CA TYR A 473 -6.52 -20.91 12.42
C TYR A 473 -6.18 -22.09 11.51
N PHE A 474 -6.68 -23.25 11.86
CA PHE A 474 -6.55 -24.44 11.02
C PHE A 474 -7.67 -24.50 9.98
N TYR A 475 -7.28 -24.61 8.69
CA TYR A 475 -8.18 -24.72 7.55
C TYR A 475 -8.10 -26.13 6.96
N GLY A 476 -9.08 -26.99 7.29
CA GLY A 476 -9.12 -28.38 6.86
C GLY A 476 -9.27 -28.55 5.35
N ASP A 477 -9.99 -27.65 4.68
CA ASP A 477 -10.16 -27.61 3.23
C ASP A 477 -8.84 -27.41 2.50
N MET A 478 -7.97 -26.51 2.98
CA MET A 478 -6.63 -26.27 2.42
C MET A 478 -5.70 -27.47 2.64
N THR A 479 -5.84 -28.14 3.79
CA THR A 479 -5.12 -29.40 4.06
C THR A 479 -5.57 -30.50 3.12
N LEU A 480 -6.86 -30.64 2.83
CA LEU A 480 -7.38 -31.63 1.88
C LEU A 480 -6.90 -31.34 0.44
N ILE A 481 -6.87 -30.08 0.03
CA ILE A 481 -6.33 -29.67 -1.27
C ILE A 481 -4.84 -30.05 -1.36
N ALA A 482 -4.06 -29.73 -0.32
CA ALA A 482 -2.64 -30.09 -0.27
C ALA A 482 -2.40 -31.63 -0.36
N LEU A 483 -3.19 -32.42 0.37
CA LEU A 483 -3.15 -33.88 0.31
C LEU A 483 -3.54 -34.40 -1.08
N GLY A 484 -4.58 -33.84 -1.70
CA GLY A 484 -4.98 -34.19 -3.08
C GLY A 484 -3.88 -33.89 -4.11
N LEU A 485 -3.25 -32.71 -4.03
CA LEU A 485 -2.12 -32.35 -4.91
C LEU A 485 -0.91 -33.24 -4.66
N SER A 486 -0.61 -33.55 -3.41
CA SER A 486 0.47 -34.47 -3.06
C SER A 486 0.20 -35.90 -3.58
N PHE A 487 -1.04 -36.37 -3.48
CA PHE A 487 -1.44 -37.64 -4.05
C PHE A 487 -1.18 -37.69 -5.56
N VAL A 488 -1.59 -36.65 -6.27
CA VAL A 488 -1.33 -36.51 -7.73
C VAL A 488 0.16 -36.42 -8.02
N ALA A 489 0.93 -35.70 -7.21
CA ALA A 489 2.37 -35.49 -7.44
C ALA A 489 3.25 -36.68 -7.02
N SER A 490 2.82 -37.54 -6.06
CA SER A 490 3.67 -38.63 -5.55
C SER A 490 3.12 -40.02 -5.86
N VAL A 491 1.82 -40.24 -5.70
CA VAL A 491 1.20 -41.58 -5.85
C VAL A 491 0.93 -41.90 -7.32
N LEU A 492 0.42 -40.93 -8.08
CA LEU A 492 0.11 -41.15 -9.49
C LEU A 492 1.36 -41.49 -10.33
N PRO A 493 2.49 -40.76 -10.19
CA PRO A 493 3.75 -41.15 -10.85
C PRO A 493 4.24 -42.53 -10.43
N ALA A 494 4.19 -42.86 -9.14
CA ALA A 494 4.60 -44.17 -8.64
C ALA A 494 3.75 -45.30 -9.26
N TYR A 495 2.45 -45.13 -9.37
CA TYR A 495 1.55 -46.11 -10.01
C TYR A 495 1.82 -46.23 -11.51
N TRP A 496 1.92 -45.09 -12.21
CA TRP A 496 2.09 -45.11 -13.66
C TRP A 496 3.41 -45.73 -14.09
N VAL A 497 4.51 -45.38 -13.44
CA VAL A 497 5.83 -45.91 -13.73
C VAL A 497 5.90 -47.42 -13.42
N SER A 498 5.46 -47.82 -12.20
CA SER A 498 5.50 -49.24 -11.83
C SER A 498 4.59 -50.08 -12.72
N ARG A 499 3.41 -49.58 -13.12
CA ARG A 499 2.52 -50.29 -14.04
C ARG A 499 3.15 -50.47 -15.43
N LYS A 500 3.89 -49.47 -15.92
CA LYS A 500 4.56 -49.53 -17.24
C LYS A 500 5.69 -50.57 -17.23
N GLU A 501 6.58 -50.52 -16.24
CA GLU A 501 7.75 -51.40 -16.15
C GLU A 501 7.35 -52.85 -15.81
N LEU A 502 6.40 -53.06 -14.94
CA LEU A 502 5.96 -54.39 -14.48
C LEU A 502 4.97 -55.09 -15.44
N LYS A 503 4.70 -54.56 -16.62
CA LYS A 503 3.98 -55.27 -17.69
C LYS A 503 4.82 -56.39 -18.30
N GLU A 504 6.17 -56.28 -18.24
CA GLU A 504 7.07 -57.30 -18.75
C GLU A 504 6.93 -58.63 -17.99
N GLU A 505 7.24 -59.75 -18.63
CA GLU A 505 7.19 -61.08 -18.04
C GLU A 505 8.32 -61.27 -17.00
N ALA A 506 8.15 -62.24 -16.09
CA ALA A 506 9.08 -62.49 -14.98
C ALA A 506 10.50 -62.78 -15.47
N ASN A 507 10.64 -63.56 -16.52
CA ASN A 507 11.92 -63.86 -17.13
C ASN A 507 12.68 -62.66 -17.66
N LEU A 508 11.95 -61.71 -18.27
CA LEU A 508 12.54 -60.46 -18.79
C LEU A 508 12.88 -59.47 -17.66
N LEU A 509 12.15 -59.54 -16.54
CA LEU A 509 12.45 -58.70 -15.36
C LEU A 509 13.69 -59.15 -14.60
N LEU A 510 14.02 -60.46 -14.65
CA LEU A 510 15.21 -61.03 -14.04
C LEU A 510 16.49 -60.77 -14.86
N LEU A 511 16.37 -60.44 -16.15
CA LEU A 511 17.50 -60.10 -17.03
C LEU A 511 17.83 -58.60 -16.91
N PRO A 512 19.10 -58.21 -16.99
CA PRO A 512 19.47 -56.80 -17.08
C PRO A 512 18.78 -56.13 -18.28
N LYS A 513 18.32 -54.90 -18.08
CA LYS A 513 17.68 -54.11 -19.13
C LYS A 513 18.62 -53.98 -20.35
N PRO A 514 18.21 -54.38 -21.55
CA PRO A 514 19.08 -54.25 -22.71
C PRO A 514 19.47 -52.81 -22.94
N PRO A 515 20.72 -52.52 -23.29
CA PRO A 515 21.15 -51.17 -23.53
C PRO A 515 20.30 -50.53 -24.65
N VAL A 516 19.76 -49.32 -24.36
CA VAL A 516 18.99 -48.57 -25.36
C VAL A 516 19.84 -48.39 -26.62
N SER A 517 19.33 -48.84 -27.80
CA SER A 517 20.01 -48.70 -29.08
C SER A 517 20.37 -47.24 -29.35
N GLY A 518 21.64 -47.00 -29.68
CA GLY A 518 22.13 -45.65 -29.97
C GLY A 518 21.53 -45.12 -31.26
N SER A 519 20.59 -44.18 -31.17
CA SER A 519 20.13 -43.44 -32.33
C SER A 519 21.04 -42.25 -32.63
N LYS A 520 21.19 -41.90 -33.92
CA LYS A 520 21.89 -40.68 -34.32
C LYS A 520 21.26 -39.47 -33.65
N ILE A 521 22.07 -38.66 -32.98
CA ILE A 521 21.61 -37.47 -32.29
C ILE A 521 21.55 -36.27 -33.23
N PHE A 522 20.68 -35.30 -32.95
CA PHE A 522 20.52 -34.10 -33.79
C PHE A 522 21.82 -33.31 -33.97
N ILE A 523 22.69 -33.27 -32.93
CA ILE A 523 24.01 -32.59 -32.98
C ILE A 523 24.94 -33.23 -33.98
N GLU A 524 24.84 -34.54 -34.25
CA GLU A 524 25.62 -35.22 -35.28
C GLU A 524 25.30 -34.70 -36.69
N ARG A 525 24.11 -34.19 -36.94
CA ARG A 525 23.74 -33.58 -38.22
C ARG A 525 24.39 -32.20 -38.41
N LEU A 526 24.85 -31.56 -37.35
CA LEU A 526 25.60 -30.31 -37.40
C LEU A 526 27.10 -30.59 -37.50
N HIS A 527 27.53 -31.01 -38.68
CA HIS A 527 28.91 -31.49 -38.97
C HIS A 527 30.01 -30.50 -38.54
N PHE A 528 29.73 -29.19 -38.59
CA PHE A 528 30.67 -28.15 -38.19
C PHE A 528 30.97 -28.18 -36.68
N ILE A 529 29.94 -28.35 -35.84
CA ILE A 529 30.08 -28.45 -34.39
C ILE A 529 30.65 -29.83 -34.02
N TRP A 530 30.15 -30.91 -34.65
CA TRP A 530 30.55 -32.27 -34.33
C TRP A 530 32.02 -32.55 -34.60
N LYS A 531 32.59 -32.02 -35.67
CA LYS A 531 34.03 -32.21 -36.00
C LYS A 531 34.95 -31.54 -34.98
N ARG A 532 34.56 -30.42 -34.38
CA ARG A 532 35.37 -29.67 -33.40
C ARG A 532 35.31 -30.23 -31.97
N LEU A 533 34.36 -31.10 -31.66
CA LEU A 533 34.23 -31.70 -30.32
C LEU A 533 35.29 -32.78 -30.10
N SER A 534 35.94 -32.78 -28.91
CA SER A 534 36.81 -33.85 -28.46
C SER A 534 36.04 -35.17 -28.28
N PHE A 535 36.72 -36.29 -28.24
CA PHE A 535 36.14 -37.62 -28.04
C PHE A 535 35.23 -37.64 -26.78
N THR A 536 35.72 -37.10 -25.67
CA THR A 536 34.96 -37.06 -24.41
C THR A 536 33.69 -36.24 -24.52
N HIS A 537 33.70 -35.13 -25.23
CA HIS A 537 32.48 -34.30 -25.45
C HIS A 537 31.47 -35.00 -26.38
N LYS A 538 31.95 -35.74 -27.40
CA LYS A 538 31.09 -36.55 -28.27
C LYS A 538 30.40 -37.68 -27.51
N VAL A 539 31.13 -38.37 -26.59
CA VAL A 539 30.57 -39.42 -25.73
C VAL A 539 29.55 -38.82 -24.78
N THR A 540 29.86 -37.68 -24.13
CA THR A 540 28.93 -36.99 -23.22
C THR A 540 27.65 -36.60 -23.98
N ALA A 541 27.76 -36.02 -25.18
CA ALA A 541 26.58 -35.63 -25.98
C ALA A 541 25.73 -36.86 -26.36
N ARG A 542 26.32 -37.95 -26.77
CA ARG A 542 25.60 -39.20 -27.06
C ARG A 542 24.90 -39.75 -25.83
N ASN A 543 25.55 -39.81 -24.69
CA ASN A 543 24.98 -40.26 -23.41
C ASN A 543 23.80 -39.37 -22.96
N LEU A 544 23.94 -38.08 -23.12
CA LEU A 544 22.90 -37.10 -22.76
C LEU A 544 21.60 -37.34 -23.54
N PHE A 545 21.68 -37.53 -24.87
CA PHE A 545 20.50 -37.77 -25.70
C PHE A 545 20.00 -39.22 -25.68
N ARG A 546 20.83 -40.17 -25.21
CA ARG A 546 20.43 -41.56 -24.99
C ARG A 546 19.38 -41.66 -23.86
N TYR A 547 19.55 -40.91 -22.79
CA TYR A 547 18.65 -40.91 -21.64
C TYR A 547 17.76 -39.63 -21.61
N LYS A 548 16.94 -39.46 -22.66
CA LYS A 548 16.11 -38.25 -22.86
C LYS A 548 15.25 -37.87 -21.64
N GLN A 549 14.68 -38.85 -20.96
CA GLN A 549 13.81 -38.62 -19.80
C GLN A 549 14.59 -37.97 -18.65
N ARG A 550 15.79 -38.43 -18.34
CA ARG A 550 16.69 -37.86 -17.34
C ARG A 550 17.17 -36.47 -17.73
N MET A 551 17.53 -36.27 -18.98
CA MET A 551 17.92 -34.98 -19.52
C MET A 551 16.81 -33.93 -19.32
N LEU A 552 15.60 -34.21 -19.78
CA LEU A 552 14.48 -33.33 -19.68
C LEU A 552 14.19 -32.97 -18.21
N MET A 553 14.21 -33.95 -17.33
CA MET A 553 13.92 -33.75 -15.92
C MET A 553 14.97 -32.86 -15.22
N THR A 554 16.26 -33.08 -15.48
CA THR A 554 17.32 -32.23 -14.94
C THR A 554 17.13 -30.80 -15.40
N ILE A 555 16.88 -30.62 -16.71
CA ILE A 555 16.62 -29.30 -17.28
C ILE A 555 15.39 -28.64 -16.62
N PHE A 556 14.27 -29.35 -16.56
CA PHE A 556 13.03 -28.79 -16.01
C PHE A 556 13.11 -28.55 -14.50
N GLY A 557 13.77 -29.44 -13.74
CA GLY A 557 13.96 -29.24 -12.30
C GLY A 557 14.80 -28.00 -11.99
N VAL A 558 15.91 -27.84 -12.65
CA VAL A 558 16.78 -26.66 -12.52
C VAL A 558 16.07 -25.41 -13.04
N ALA A 559 15.43 -25.51 -14.22
CA ALA A 559 14.71 -24.39 -14.81
C ALA A 559 13.56 -23.90 -13.91
N GLY A 560 12.79 -24.82 -13.31
CA GLY A 560 11.73 -24.47 -12.38
C GLY A 560 12.23 -23.73 -11.14
N SER A 561 13.31 -24.23 -10.52
CA SER A 561 13.91 -23.56 -9.35
C SER A 561 14.46 -22.18 -9.71
N VAL A 562 15.16 -22.05 -10.84
CA VAL A 562 15.69 -20.76 -11.33
C VAL A 562 14.56 -19.80 -11.68
N ALA A 563 13.48 -20.30 -12.31
CA ALA A 563 12.33 -19.47 -12.66
C ALA A 563 11.63 -18.89 -11.43
N LEU A 564 11.44 -19.71 -10.37
CA LEU A 564 10.86 -19.25 -9.11
C LEU A 564 11.76 -18.26 -8.38
N LEU A 565 13.06 -18.52 -8.34
CA LEU A 565 14.05 -17.64 -7.74
C LEU A 565 14.13 -16.31 -8.49
N PHE A 566 14.12 -16.34 -9.83
CA PHE A 566 14.08 -15.17 -10.68
C PHE A 566 12.81 -14.36 -10.46
N ALA A 567 11.64 -15.01 -10.40
CA ALA A 567 10.37 -14.35 -10.19
C ALA A 567 10.31 -13.64 -8.84
N GLY A 568 10.78 -14.29 -7.75
CA GLY A 568 10.82 -13.67 -6.41
C GLY A 568 11.73 -12.46 -6.36
N LEU A 569 12.99 -12.58 -6.83
CA LEU A 569 13.94 -11.46 -6.90
C LEU A 569 13.49 -10.38 -7.90
N GLY A 570 12.83 -10.78 -8.99
CA GLY A 570 12.28 -9.89 -10.00
C GLY A 570 11.18 -8.99 -9.43
N ILE A 571 10.24 -9.54 -8.66
CA ILE A 571 9.18 -8.77 -7.99
C ILE A 571 9.81 -7.78 -7.01
N GLN A 572 10.78 -8.21 -6.20
CA GLN A 572 11.52 -7.36 -5.28
C GLN A 572 12.20 -6.19 -6.02
N SER A 573 12.88 -6.46 -7.13
CA SER A 573 13.52 -5.44 -7.98
C SER A 573 12.51 -4.48 -8.62
N SER A 574 11.37 -5.01 -9.09
CA SER A 574 10.31 -4.20 -9.71
C SER A 574 9.62 -3.28 -8.72
N VAL A 575 9.39 -3.74 -7.49
CA VAL A 575 8.83 -2.93 -6.41
C VAL A 575 9.83 -1.85 -5.97
N GLY A 576 11.08 -2.21 -5.72
CA GLY A 576 12.13 -1.25 -5.34
C GLY A 576 12.43 -0.20 -6.41
N GLY A 577 12.34 -0.57 -7.69
CA GLY A 577 12.56 0.32 -8.83
C GLY A 577 11.53 1.44 -8.98
N VAL A 578 10.28 1.24 -8.49
CA VAL A 578 9.22 2.25 -8.56
C VAL A 578 9.58 3.51 -7.78
N SER A 579 10.09 3.36 -6.54
CA SER A 579 10.38 4.50 -5.68
C SER A 579 11.34 5.49 -6.32
N LYS A 580 12.45 4.99 -6.88
CA LYS A 580 13.42 5.83 -7.56
C LYS A 580 12.86 6.47 -8.83
N ARG A 581 12.19 5.66 -9.67
CA ARG A 581 11.68 6.12 -10.97
C ARG A 581 10.56 7.14 -10.81
N GLN A 582 9.59 6.85 -9.94
CA GLN A 582 8.43 7.71 -9.72
C GLN A 582 8.80 9.05 -9.10
N PHE A 583 9.57 9.03 -7.99
CA PHE A 583 9.73 10.19 -7.13
C PHE A 583 11.05 10.95 -7.31
N GLN A 584 11.99 10.45 -8.13
CA GLN A 584 13.21 11.18 -8.47
C GLN A 584 13.27 11.59 -9.95
N GLU A 585 12.68 10.78 -10.84
CA GLU A 585 12.81 10.98 -12.28
C GLU A 585 11.51 11.51 -12.94
N ILE A 586 10.32 11.10 -12.43
CA ILE A 586 9.02 11.50 -12.98
C ILE A 586 8.46 12.70 -12.22
N LEU A 587 8.23 12.55 -10.90
CA LEU A 587 7.73 13.61 -10.02
C LEU A 587 8.92 14.25 -9.29
N SER A 588 9.37 15.39 -9.76
CA SER A 588 10.55 16.09 -9.24
C SER A 588 10.21 17.29 -8.36
N TYR A 589 8.97 17.40 -7.88
CA TYR A 589 8.55 18.40 -6.89
C TYR A 589 8.48 17.76 -5.50
N GLU A 590 8.70 18.54 -4.45
CA GLU A 590 8.59 18.11 -3.07
C GLU A 590 7.21 18.39 -2.47
N LEU A 591 6.57 19.50 -2.88
CA LEU A 591 5.32 19.98 -2.28
C LEU A 591 4.29 20.36 -3.33
N ILE A 592 3.01 20.10 -3.00
CA ILE A 592 1.85 20.72 -3.64
C ILE A 592 1.18 21.60 -2.59
N VAL A 593 1.08 22.90 -2.87
CA VAL A 593 0.41 23.86 -2.00
C VAL A 593 -0.92 24.24 -2.62
N VAL A 594 -2.02 23.95 -1.91
CA VAL A 594 -3.36 24.30 -2.35
C VAL A 594 -3.74 25.62 -1.75
N LYS A 595 -4.07 26.61 -2.60
CA LYS A 595 -4.49 27.94 -2.21
C LYS A 595 -5.99 27.95 -1.90
N LYS A 596 -6.43 28.75 -0.93
CA LYS A 596 -7.86 29.07 -0.75
C LYS A 596 -8.38 29.85 -1.94
N THR A 597 -9.56 29.49 -2.45
CA THR A 597 -10.17 30.13 -3.63
C THR A 597 -10.41 31.62 -3.39
N ASN A 598 -10.83 31.97 -2.17
CA ASN A 598 -11.21 33.34 -1.79
C ASN A 598 -10.16 34.03 -0.90
N ALA A 599 -8.87 33.70 -1.08
CA ALA A 599 -7.79 34.40 -0.38
C ALA A 599 -7.76 35.89 -0.80
N SER A 600 -7.68 36.79 0.17
CA SER A 600 -7.58 38.22 -0.08
C SER A 600 -6.29 38.58 -0.86
N SER A 601 -6.26 39.76 -1.47
CA SER A 601 -5.06 40.25 -2.18
C SER A 601 -3.83 40.34 -1.27
N ARG A 602 -4.03 40.70 0.02
CA ARG A 602 -2.95 40.73 1.01
C ARG A 602 -2.43 39.33 1.32
N GLU A 603 -3.32 38.39 1.63
CA GLU A 603 -2.95 37.00 1.92
C GLU A 603 -2.26 36.33 0.72
N SER A 604 -2.78 36.59 -0.50
CA SER A 604 -2.17 36.09 -1.74
C SER A 604 -0.76 36.63 -1.95
N LYS A 605 -0.50 37.93 -1.61
CA LYS A 605 0.80 38.55 -1.67
C LYS A 605 1.76 37.97 -0.64
N GLU A 606 1.30 37.68 0.58
CA GLU A 606 2.08 37.03 1.62
C GLU A 606 2.52 35.63 1.16
N LEU A 607 1.61 34.86 0.54
CA LEU A 607 1.96 33.56 -0.07
C LEU A 607 3.00 33.74 -1.17
N THR A 608 2.83 34.67 -2.10
CA THR A 608 3.79 34.91 -3.18
C THR A 608 5.16 35.29 -2.63
N ASN A 609 5.24 36.18 -1.66
CA ASN A 609 6.49 36.55 -0.98
C ASN A 609 7.18 35.34 -0.32
N ARG A 610 6.40 34.39 0.23
CA ARG A 610 6.96 33.17 0.83
C ARG A 610 7.48 32.20 -0.25
N LEU A 611 6.78 32.12 -1.40
CA LEU A 611 7.22 31.30 -2.54
C LEU A 611 8.50 31.81 -3.21
N GLU A 612 8.79 33.09 -3.11
CA GLU A 612 9.99 33.73 -3.66
C GLU A 612 11.22 33.68 -2.73
N LYS A 613 11.09 33.12 -1.50
CA LYS A 613 12.23 32.99 -0.59
C LYS A 613 13.30 32.04 -1.12
N SER A 614 14.54 32.29 -0.65
CA SER A 614 15.76 31.64 -1.14
C SER A 614 15.84 30.12 -0.92
N ASP A 615 15.03 29.52 -0.05
CA ASP A 615 14.94 28.08 0.22
C ASP A 615 14.13 27.32 -0.84
N ILE A 616 13.27 28.02 -1.57
CA ILE A 616 12.53 27.49 -2.71
C ILE A 616 13.36 27.67 -3.98
N LYS A 617 13.57 26.59 -4.74
CA LYS A 617 14.34 26.61 -5.98
C LYS A 617 13.51 27.09 -7.16
N ASP A 618 12.29 26.60 -7.26
CA ASP A 618 11.33 26.91 -8.34
C ASP A 618 9.91 26.60 -7.88
N TYR A 619 8.92 27.31 -8.43
CA TYR A 619 7.51 27.04 -8.19
C TYR A 619 6.69 27.27 -9.46
N ARG A 620 5.55 26.54 -9.58
CA ARG A 620 4.65 26.68 -10.72
C ARG A 620 3.21 26.72 -10.28
N PRO A 621 2.45 27.75 -10.68
CA PRO A 621 1.01 27.75 -10.53
C PRO A 621 0.36 26.72 -11.45
N ILE A 622 -0.59 25.95 -10.91
CA ILE A 622 -1.40 24.96 -11.63
C ILE A 622 -2.84 25.02 -11.15
N TYR A 623 -3.76 24.54 -11.99
CA TYR A 623 -5.08 24.16 -11.48
C TYR A 623 -5.09 22.66 -11.22
N SER A 624 -5.44 22.27 -10.01
CA SER A 624 -5.56 20.88 -9.60
C SER A 624 -6.99 20.56 -9.16
N LYS A 625 -7.56 19.46 -9.68
CA LYS A 625 -8.87 18.93 -9.29
C LYS A 625 -8.75 17.44 -9.07
N VAL A 626 -9.32 16.95 -7.98
CA VAL A 626 -9.46 15.52 -7.72
C VAL A 626 -10.84 15.06 -8.17
N VAL A 627 -10.90 13.98 -8.93
CA VAL A 627 -12.13 13.38 -9.45
C VAL A 627 -12.15 11.90 -9.07
N GLU A 628 -13.28 11.41 -8.62
CA GLU A 628 -13.49 9.99 -8.38
C GLU A 628 -14.29 9.36 -9.52
N ALA A 629 -13.85 8.22 -10.02
CA ALA A 629 -14.51 7.52 -11.11
C ALA A 629 -14.42 6.00 -11.00
N SER A 630 -15.48 5.31 -11.34
CA SER A 630 -15.49 3.86 -11.53
C SER A 630 -14.97 3.54 -12.92
N LEU A 631 -13.92 2.74 -13.02
CA LEU A 631 -13.27 2.37 -14.28
C LEU A 631 -13.58 0.91 -14.64
N LYS A 632 -13.70 0.60 -15.93
CA LYS A 632 -14.10 -0.74 -16.44
C LYS A 632 -13.19 -1.89 -15.95
N GLY A 633 -11.94 -1.63 -15.68
CA GLY A 633 -10.96 -2.61 -15.21
C GLY A 633 -10.55 -2.44 -13.75
N GLY A 634 -11.07 -1.44 -13.03
CA GLY A 634 -10.85 -1.22 -11.60
C GLY A 634 -11.79 -2.04 -10.74
N ARG A 635 -11.36 -2.35 -9.52
CA ARG A 635 -12.17 -3.06 -8.51
C ARG A 635 -13.03 -2.11 -7.69
N ASP A 636 -12.50 -0.93 -7.40
CA ASP A 636 -13.11 0.12 -6.58
C ASP A 636 -13.16 1.43 -7.38
N LYS A 637 -13.89 2.45 -6.88
CA LYS A 637 -13.79 3.83 -7.37
C LYS A 637 -12.33 4.30 -7.28
N GLN A 638 -11.84 4.93 -8.35
CA GLN A 638 -10.45 5.41 -8.43
C GLN A 638 -10.39 6.92 -8.25
N THR A 639 -9.47 7.37 -7.41
CA THR A 639 -9.16 8.79 -7.24
C THR A 639 -8.18 9.24 -8.34
N ILE A 640 -8.58 10.19 -9.15
CA ILE A 640 -7.83 10.70 -10.31
C ILE A 640 -7.49 12.17 -10.07
N THR A 641 -6.22 12.51 -10.11
CA THR A 641 -5.76 13.90 -9.99
C THR A 641 -5.60 14.52 -11.38
N MET A 642 -6.42 15.51 -11.67
CA MET A 642 -6.31 16.32 -12.89
C MET A 642 -5.42 17.51 -12.60
N MET A 643 -4.40 17.73 -13.42
CA MET A 643 -3.50 18.88 -13.37
C MET A 643 -3.55 19.65 -14.67
N VAL A 644 -3.79 20.97 -14.57
CA VAL A 644 -3.85 21.88 -15.71
C VAL A 644 -2.78 22.97 -15.56
N THR A 645 -2.03 23.23 -16.61
CA THR A 645 -1.01 24.26 -16.66
C THR A 645 -1.28 25.27 -17.78
N ASP A 646 -0.79 26.47 -17.63
CA ASP A 646 -0.76 27.51 -18.68
C ASP A 646 0.33 27.28 -19.72
N ARG A 647 1.24 26.32 -19.50
CA ARG A 647 2.35 25.96 -20.37
C ARG A 647 2.05 24.69 -21.18
N THR A 648 2.92 24.40 -22.12
CA THR A 648 2.82 23.22 -23.00
C THR A 648 3.42 21.94 -22.41
N ASP A 649 4.00 22.03 -21.19
CA ASP A 649 4.57 20.91 -20.43
C ASP A 649 4.58 21.21 -18.92
N PHE A 650 4.94 20.23 -18.12
CA PHE A 650 5.11 20.34 -16.67
C PHE A 650 6.58 20.37 -16.22
N SER A 651 7.54 20.43 -17.15
CA SER A 651 8.97 20.50 -16.81
C SER A 651 9.30 21.80 -16.06
N PRO A 652 10.17 21.79 -15.01
CA PRO A 652 10.96 20.66 -14.51
C PRO A 652 10.29 19.85 -13.37
N PHE A 653 8.99 20.01 -13.11
CA PHE A 653 8.29 19.43 -11.96
C PHE A 653 7.79 18.02 -12.23
N VAL A 654 7.25 17.77 -13.43
CA VAL A 654 6.77 16.45 -13.87
C VAL A 654 7.33 16.15 -15.26
N SER A 655 7.96 14.98 -15.40
CA SER A 655 8.50 14.49 -16.67
C SER A 655 7.45 13.63 -17.37
N LEU A 656 6.81 14.16 -18.41
CA LEU A 656 5.84 13.43 -19.21
C LEU A 656 6.57 12.67 -20.33
N ARG A 657 6.65 11.35 -20.24
CA ARG A 657 7.32 10.46 -21.22
C ARG A 657 6.46 9.26 -21.55
N SER A 658 6.53 8.79 -22.79
CA SER A 658 5.89 7.55 -23.22
C SER A 658 6.48 6.34 -22.49
N LEU A 659 5.63 5.46 -21.94
CA LEU A 659 6.06 4.24 -21.24
C LEU A 659 6.86 3.30 -22.15
N LYS A 660 6.49 3.19 -23.44
CA LYS A 660 7.11 2.23 -24.39
C LYS A 660 8.40 2.75 -25.00
N GLN A 661 8.41 4.02 -25.42
CA GLN A 661 9.51 4.60 -26.22
C GLN A 661 10.42 5.54 -25.41
N GLY A 662 9.96 5.99 -24.22
CA GLY A 662 10.70 6.93 -23.39
C GLY A 662 10.74 8.36 -23.97
N GLU A 663 10.03 8.60 -25.08
CA GLU A 663 9.95 9.90 -25.75
C GLU A 663 9.18 10.92 -24.94
N PRO A 664 9.60 12.20 -24.92
CA PRO A 664 8.88 13.27 -24.26
C PRO A 664 7.51 13.49 -24.92
N LEU A 665 6.48 13.66 -24.10
CA LEU A 665 5.12 13.96 -24.53
C LEU A 665 4.83 15.45 -24.33
N SER A 666 4.12 16.07 -25.29
CA SER A 666 3.74 17.47 -25.24
C SER A 666 2.22 17.63 -25.15
N LEU A 667 1.77 18.52 -24.28
CA LEU A 667 0.35 18.87 -24.07
C LEU A 667 -0.27 19.57 -25.30
N LYS A 668 0.54 20.10 -26.21
CA LYS A 668 0.04 20.67 -27.47
C LYS A 668 -0.81 19.69 -28.30
N LYS A 669 -0.60 18.39 -28.12
CA LYS A 669 -1.38 17.35 -28.83
C LYS A 669 -2.71 17.04 -28.13
N GLY A 670 -2.94 17.54 -26.92
CA GLY A 670 -4.15 17.31 -26.12
C GLY A 670 -3.87 16.65 -24.78
N VAL A 671 -4.87 15.93 -24.26
CA VAL A 671 -4.87 15.36 -22.92
C VAL A 671 -3.95 14.14 -22.82
N ILE A 672 -3.08 14.14 -21.81
CA ILE A 672 -2.18 13.02 -21.49
C ILE A 672 -2.66 12.36 -20.18
N ILE A 673 -2.76 11.04 -20.15
CA ILE A 673 -3.19 10.27 -18.99
C ILE A 673 -2.08 9.34 -18.50
N SER A 674 -2.11 8.98 -17.21
CA SER A 674 -1.16 8.03 -16.62
C SER A 674 -1.38 6.60 -17.14
N SER A 675 -0.30 5.83 -17.24
CA SER A 675 -0.29 4.47 -17.82
C SER A 675 -1.24 3.50 -17.11
N LYS A 676 -1.31 3.54 -15.76
CA LYS A 676 -2.25 2.68 -15.01
C LYS A 676 -3.70 3.08 -15.22
N LEU A 677 -3.99 4.40 -15.31
CA LEU A 677 -5.32 4.90 -15.64
C LEU A 677 -5.77 4.39 -17.01
N ALA A 678 -4.89 4.46 -18.02
CA ALA A 678 -5.17 3.94 -19.35
C ALA A 678 -5.48 2.43 -19.34
N GLN A 679 -4.72 1.67 -18.57
CA GLN A 679 -4.94 0.22 -18.40
C GLN A 679 -6.31 -0.09 -17.77
N LEU A 680 -6.67 0.59 -16.67
CA LEU A 680 -7.95 0.38 -15.97
C LEU A 680 -9.15 0.88 -16.79
N ALA A 681 -9.00 1.99 -17.50
CA ALA A 681 -10.03 2.50 -18.40
C ALA A 681 -10.14 1.69 -19.70
N ARG A 682 -9.16 0.81 -20.01
CA ARG A 682 -9.02 0.04 -21.25
C ARG A 682 -9.02 0.93 -22.49
N VAL A 683 -8.22 2.01 -22.44
CA VAL A 683 -8.07 2.96 -23.54
C VAL A 683 -6.61 3.03 -24.02
N THR A 684 -6.46 3.31 -25.31
CA THR A 684 -5.18 3.53 -25.98
C THR A 684 -5.08 4.97 -26.51
N VAL A 685 -3.89 5.36 -26.99
CA VAL A 685 -3.72 6.69 -27.61
C VAL A 685 -4.66 6.80 -28.83
N GLY A 686 -5.47 7.85 -28.83
CA GLY A 686 -6.50 8.10 -29.86
C GLY A 686 -7.92 7.79 -29.43
N ASP A 687 -8.12 6.97 -28.40
CA ASP A 687 -9.44 6.62 -27.88
C ASP A 687 -10.06 7.76 -27.08
N ARG A 688 -11.38 7.64 -26.82
CA ARG A 688 -12.12 8.57 -25.98
C ARG A 688 -12.28 8.04 -24.57
N LEU A 689 -12.04 8.93 -23.60
CA LEU A 689 -12.29 8.68 -22.17
C LEU A 689 -13.35 9.65 -21.66
N THR A 690 -14.36 9.12 -20.94
CA THR A 690 -15.38 9.92 -20.26
C THR A 690 -15.11 9.95 -18.79
N LEU A 691 -15.01 11.15 -18.22
CA LEU A 691 -14.83 11.40 -16.80
C LEU A 691 -15.56 12.68 -16.41
N ASP A 692 -16.22 12.68 -15.22
CA ASP A 692 -16.92 13.87 -14.72
C ASP A 692 -17.91 14.45 -15.76
N ASP A 693 -18.68 13.56 -16.41
CA ASP A 693 -19.64 13.82 -17.48
C ASP A 693 -19.06 14.46 -18.76
N HIS A 694 -17.74 14.53 -18.88
CA HIS A 694 -17.04 15.09 -20.03
C HIS A 694 -16.24 14.04 -20.78
N THR A 695 -16.34 14.05 -22.10
CA THR A 695 -15.61 13.12 -22.97
C THR A 695 -14.49 13.83 -23.71
N PHE A 696 -13.28 13.28 -23.63
CA PHE A 696 -12.11 13.81 -24.32
C PHE A 696 -11.28 12.72 -25.00
N LYS A 697 -10.48 13.11 -25.99
CA LYS A 697 -9.58 12.21 -26.71
C LYS A 697 -8.25 12.10 -25.97
N VAL A 698 -7.74 10.88 -25.76
CA VAL A 698 -6.42 10.61 -25.17
C VAL A 698 -5.35 10.88 -26.22
N ALA A 699 -4.56 11.93 -26.03
CA ALA A 699 -3.46 12.31 -26.96
C ALA A 699 -2.15 11.60 -26.63
N GLY A 700 -1.96 11.15 -25.39
CA GLY A 700 -0.77 10.44 -24.96
C GLY A 700 -0.98 9.67 -23.66
N ILE A 701 -0.15 8.63 -23.45
CA ILE A 701 -0.12 7.86 -22.21
C ILE A 701 1.28 8.00 -21.63
N THR A 702 1.39 8.65 -20.46
CA THR A 702 2.66 8.90 -19.79
C THR A 702 3.03 7.80 -18.83
N GLU A 703 4.34 7.55 -18.71
CA GLU A 703 4.93 6.73 -17.66
C GLU A 703 4.55 7.30 -16.29
N ASN A 704 3.90 6.49 -15.46
CA ASN A 704 3.55 6.82 -14.07
C ASN A 704 3.25 5.52 -13.31
N TYR A 705 3.81 5.37 -12.12
CA TYR A 705 3.76 4.13 -11.34
C TYR A 705 2.86 4.20 -10.12
N VAL A 706 2.61 5.39 -9.57
CA VAL A 706 1.81 5.57 -8.36
C VAL A 706 0.75 6.65 -8.59
N GLY A 707 -0.51 6.32 -8.34
CA GLY A 707 -1.66 7.20 -8.52
C GLY A 707 -2.12 7.34 -9.98
N HIS A 708 -3.28 7.97 -10.14
CA HIS A 708 -3.87 8.24 -11.45
C HIS A 708 -3.86 9.74 -11.72
N PHE A 709 -3.30 10.10 -12.87
CA PHE A 709 -3.15 11.50 -13.26
C PHE A 709 -3.67 11.76 -14.66
N ILE A 710 -4.23 12.96 -14.84
CA ILE A 710 -4.58 13.55 -16.12
C ILE A 710 -3.87 14.89 -16.22
N TYR A 711 -3.11 15.07 -17.28
CA TYR A 711 -2.36 16.29 -17.57
C TYR A 711 -2.91 16.95 -18.82
N MET A 712 -3.16 18.26 -18.75
CA MET A 712 -3.63 19.04 -19.90
C MET A 712 -3.17 20.49 -19.78
N ASP A 713 -3.20 21.19 -20.90
CA ASP A 713 -3.03 22.64 -20.93
C ASP A 713 -4.36 23.38 -20.76
N GLN A 714 -4.29 24.69 -20.51
CA GLN A 714 -5.45 25.55 -20.31
C GLN A 714 -6.40 25.54 -21.53
N ALA A 715 -5.86 25.46 -22.77
CA ALA A 715 -6.66 25.43 -23.99
C ALA A 715 -7.47 24.13 -24.10
N SER A 716 -6.87 22.99 -23.80
CA SER A 716 -7.56 21.70 -23.76
C SER A 716 -8.63 21.66 -22.67
N TYR A 717 -8.36 22.22 -21.48
CA TYR A 717 -9.34 22.32 -20.41
C TYR A 717 -10.56 23.15 -20.84
N GLN A 718 -10.32 24.35 -21.40
CA GLN A 718 -11.40 25.22 -21.89
C GLN A 718 -12.25 24.56 -22.97
N LYS A 719 -11.62 23.81 -23.89
CA LYS A 719 -12.33 23.07 -24.94
C LYS A 719 -13.22 21.95 -24.39
N ILE A 720 -12.82 21.27 -23.31
CA ILE A 720 -13.52 20.15 -22.71
C ILE A 720 -14.62 20.63 -21.75
N TYR A 721 -14.31 21.60 -20.88
CA TYR A 721 -15.17 22.03 -19.77
C TYR A 721 -15.95 23.35 -20.08
N GLY A 722 -15.69 24.01 -21.23
CA GLY A 722 -16.40 25.22 -21.64
C GLY A 722 -16.05 26.49 -20.85
N LYS A 723 -15.07 26.42 -19.92
CA LYS A 723 -14.66 27.54 -19.05
C LYS A 723 -13.16 27.59 -18.86
N GLN A 724 -12.64 28.81 -18.70
CA GLN A 724 -11.26 29.00 -18.25
C GLN A 724 -11.16 28.69 -16.74
N THR A 725 -9.99 28.25 -16.30
CA THR A 725 -9.71 28.01 -14.88
C THR A 725 -8.53 28.87 -14.45
N SER A 726 -8.52 29.29 -13.19
CA SER A 726 -7.40 29.96 -12.54
C SER A 726 -6.62 28.99 -11.68
N ALA A 727 -5.33 29.24 -11.51
CA ALA A 727 -4.49 28.41 -10.66
C ALA A 727 -5.01 28.41 -9.21
N ASN A 728 -5.24 27.24 -8.68
CA ASN A 728 -5.62 27.02 -7.29
C ASN A 728 -4.56 26.32 -6.45
N SER A 729 -3.45 25.93 -7.08
CA SER A 729 -2.36 25.17 -6.44
C SER A 729 -1.01 25.58 -7.01
N TYR A 730 0.06 25.25 -6.26
CA TYR A 730 1.44 25.44 -6.68
C TYR A 730 2.22 24.17 -6.52
N LEU A 731 3.00 23.79 -7.55
CA LEU A 731 4.05 22.79 -7.45
C LEU A 731 5.33 23.47 -6.98
N LEU A 732 6.01 22.94 -5.97
CA LEU A 732 7.20 23.53 -5.40
C LEU A 732 8.39 22.58 -5.48
N LYS A 733 9.55 23.14 -5.84
CA LYS A 733 10.84 22.49 -5.82
C LYS A 733 11.76 23.22 -4.84
N LEU A 734 12.31 22.48 -3.86
CA LEU A 734 13.19 23.04 -2.84
C LEU A 734 14.66 22.98 -3.27
N LYS A 735 15.51 23.90 -2.77
CA LYS A 735 16.96 23.84 -3.01
C LYS A 735 17.61 22.67 -2.29
N ASN A 736 17.18 22.39 -1.06
CA ASN A 736 17.61 21.25 -0.27
C ASN A 736 16.39 20.40 0.11
N PRO A 737 16.15 19.26 -0.55
CA PRO A 737 14.97 18.41 -0.30
C PRO A 737 15.16 17.44 0.88
N SER A 738 15.92 17.81 1.93
CA SER A 738 16.00 17.01 3.15
C SER A 738 14.64 16.94 3.84
N THR A 739 14.36 15.83 4.51
CA THR A 739 13.08 15.61 5.20
C THR A 739 12.76 16.75 6.18
N GLN A 740 13.76 17.21 6.92
CA GLN A 740 13.62 18.31 7.87
C GLN A 740 13.27 19.63 7.17
N GLN A 741 13.94 19.95 6.06
CA GLN A 741 13.67 21.16 5.30
C GLN A 741 12.28 21.14 4.66
N VAL A 742 11.88 19.98 4.10
CA VAL A 742 10.52 19.79 3.56
C VAL A 742 9.47 20.02 4.64
N GLN A 743 9.67 19.48 5.86
CA GLN A 743 8.75 19.70 6.98
C GLN A 743 8.68 21.17 7.40
N THR A 744 9.82 21.85 7.58
CA THR A 744 9.88 23.26 7.97
C THR A 744 9.18 24.15 6.96
N VAL A 745 9.49 24.01 5.65
CA VAL A 745 8.85 24.79 4.59
C VAL A 745 7.35 24.48 4.51
N SER A 746 6.94 23.23 4.72
CA SER A 746 5.53 22.85 4.73
C SER A 746 4.78 23.50 5.89
N GLN A 747 5.36 23.54 7.09
CA GLN A 747 4.80 24.21 8.26
C GLN A 747 4.65 25.71 8.00
N ASP A 748 5.71 26.39 7.58
CA ASP A 748 5.68 27.80 7.24
C ASP A 748 4.58 28.17 6.23
N LEU A 749 4.42 27.31 5.18
CA LEU A 749 3.40 27.51 4.16
C LEU A 749 1.99 27.22 4.71
N MET A 750 1.85 26.17 5.53
CA MET A 750 0.55 25.82 6.12
C MET A 750 0.05 26.89 7.07
N ASP A 751 0.92 27.62 7.77
CA ASP A 751 0.55 28.69 8.68
C ASP A 751 0.02 29.94 7.97
N LEU A 752 0.27 30.10 6.67
CA LEU A 752 -0.26 31.23 5.89
C LEU A 752 -1.78 31.12 5.74
N ALA A 753 -2.47 32.27 5.93
CA ALA A 753 -3.93 32.35 5.81
C ALA A 753 -4.45 32.00 4.40
N ALA A 754 -3.66 32.26 3.36
CA ALA A 754 -3.99 31.94 1.95
C ALA A 754 -3.91 30.44 1.62
N VAL A 755 -3.27 29.61 2.44
CA VAL A 755 -3.06 28.19 2.15
C VAL A 755 -4.19 27.35 2.75
N LYS A 756 -4.82 26.52 1.91
CA LYS A 756 -5.85 25.56 2.34
C LYS A 756 -5.21 24.26 2.84
N ALA A 757 -4.25 23.72 2.07
CA ALA A 757 -3.58 22.47 2.38
C ALA A 757 -2.17 22.43 1.77
N VAL A 758 -1.29 21.65 2.36
CA VAL A 758 0.04 21.31 1.81
C VAL A 758 0.12 19.78 1.73
N SER A 759 0.48 19.26 0.58
CA SER A 759 0.72 17.83 0.37
C SER A 759 2.19 17.60 0.09
N GLN A 760 2.82 16.73 0.85
CA GLN A 760 4.22 16.38 0.70
C GLN A 760 4.37 15.13 -0.17
N ASN A 761 5.26 15.16 -1.15
CA ASN A 761 5.61 13.98 -1.94
C ASN A 761 6.26 12.89 -1.06
N ALA A 762 6.97 13.29 0.00
CA ALA A 762 7.55 12.38 0.99
C ALA A 762 6.52 11.45 1.66
N SER A 763 5.27 11.88 1.83
CA SER A 763 4.19 11.06 2.40
C SER A 763 3.77 9.95 1.45
N MET A 764 3.66 10.24 0.14
CA MET A 764 3.42 9.24 -0.90
C MET A 764 4.56 8.21 -0.96
N ILE A 765 5.81 8.68 -0.87
CA ILE A 765 7.00 7.82 -0.83
C ILE A 765 6.93 6.88 0.38
N SER A 766 6.58 7.40 1.54
CA SER A 766 6.50 6.63 2.78
C SER A 766 5.39 5.57 2.73
N LEU A 767 4.22 5.90 2.19
CA LEU A 767 3.13 4.96 1.93
C LEU A 767 3.57 3.84 0.99
N PHE A 768 4.17 4.21 -0.15
CA PHE A 768 4.66 3.23 -1.11
C PHE A 768 5.72 2.31 -0.51
N ASN A 769 6.70 2.88 0.21
CA ASN A 769 7.77 2.10 0.86
C ASN A 769 7.23 1.13 1.92
N SER A 770 6.15 1.46 2.60
CA SER A 770 5.50 0.56 3.57
C SER A 770 4.87 -0.65 2.87
N VAL A 771 4.17 -0.44 1.76
CA VAL A 771 3.63 -1.53 0.92
C VAL A 771 4.76 -2.35 0.31
N ALA A 772 5.79 -1.68 -0.20
CA ALA A 772 6.98 -2.31 -0.78
C ALA A 772 7.68 -3.23 0.23
N LYS A 773 7.88 -2.79 1.47
CA LYS A 773 8.53 -3.56 2.53
C LYS A 773 7.74 -4.83 2.89
N SER A 774 6.41 -4.75 2.90
CA SER A 774 5.54 -5.91 3.15
C SER A 774 5.68 -6.98 2.06
N LEU A 775 5.67 -6.56 0.80
CA LEU A 775 5.89 -7.45 -0.35
C LEU A 775 7.31 -8.02 -0.36
N ASP A 776 8.31 -7.20 -0.07
CA ASP A 776 9.72 -7.57 -0.06
C ASP A 776 9.99 -8.74 0.89
N THR A 777 9.46 -8.68 2.10
CA THR A 777 9.61 -9.76 3.08
C THR A 777 8.92 -11.05 2.63
N THR A 778 7.72 -10.96 2.05
CA THR A 778 7.02 -12.12 1.50
C THR A 778 7.82 -12.75 0.36
N MET A 779 8.39 -11.94 -0.54
CA MET A 779 9.22 -12.43 -1.63
C MET A 779 10.52 -13.06 -1.12
N MET A 780 11.13 -12.51 -0.08
CA MET A 780 12.33 -13.10 0.54
C MET A 780 12.08 -14.52 1.05
N ILE A 781 10.93 -14.77 1.68
CA ILE A 781 10.55 -16.12 2.10
C ILE A 781 10.43 -17.07 0.90
N LEU A 782 9.79 -16.62 -0.18
CA LEU A 782 9.64 -17.41 -1.39
C LEU A 782 10.98 -17.71 -2.09
N VAL A 783 11.91 -16.76 -2.06
CA VAL A 783 13.30 -16.94 -2.51
C VAL A 783 13.99 -18.04 -1.71
N VAL A 784 13.85 -18.03 -0.36
CA VAL A 784 14.40 -19.07 0.52
C VAL A 784 13.81 -20.45 0.17
N VAL A 785 12.48 -20.55 0.01
CA VAL A 785 11.82 -21.81 -0.39
C VAL A 785 12.32 -22.29 -1.76
N SER A 786 12.56 -21.38 -2.71
CA SER A 786 13.09 -21.71 -4.04
C SER A 786 14.52 -22.21 -3.99
N ILE A 787 15.36 -21.63 -3.12
CA ILE A 787 16.73 -22.11 -2.87
C ILE A 787 16.72 -23.51 -2.27
N LEU A 788 15.88 -23.76 -1.26
CA LEU A 788 15.72 -25.09 -0.66
C LEU A 788 15.25 -26.11 -1.69
N LEU A 789 14.31 -25.75 -2.55
CA LEU A 789 13.87 -26.58 -3.67
C LEU A 789 15.03 -26.92 -4.59
N ALA A 790 15.84 -25.93 -4.99
CA ALA A 790 17.01 -26.13 -5.85
C ALA A 790 18.03 -27.11 -5.23
N ILE A 791 18.30 -26.97 -3.93
CA ILE A 791 19.19 -27.86 -3.18
C ILE A 791 18.69 -29.31 -3.24
N VAL A 792 17.38 -29.51 -2.92
CA VAL A 792 16.79 -30.86 -2.92
C VAL A 792 16.83 -31.50 -4.31
N ILE A 793 16.52 -30.72 -5.35
CA ILE A 793 16.52 -31.20 -6.74
C ILE A 793 17.93 -31.58 -7.17
N LEU A 794 18.91 -30.71 -7.02
CA LEU A 794 20.28 -30.94 -7.43
C LEU A 794 20.91 -32.10 -6.64
N TYR A 795 20.65 -32.17 -5.32
CA TYR A 795 21.08 -33.28 -4.49
C TYR A 795 20.51 -34.63 -5.00
N ASN A 796 19.19 -34.69 -5.25
CA ASN A 796 18.52 -35.89 -5.73
C ASN A 796 19.07 -36.33 -7.08
N LEU A 797 19.21 -35.41 -8.05
CA LEU A 797 19.75 -35.66 -9.36
C LEU A 797 21.21 -36.16 -9.32
N THR A 798 22.00 -35.51 -8.48
CA THR A 798 23.42 -35.87 -8.31
C THR A 798 23.56 -37.28 -7.71
N ASN A 799 22.78 -37.59 -6.69
CA ASN A 799 22.78 -38.89 -6.03
C ASN A 799 22.35 -40.00 -7.01
N ILE A 800 21.33 -39.76 -7.83
CA ILE A 800 20.88 -40.67 -8.89
C ILE A 800 22.02 -40.88 -9.91
N ASN A 801 22.67 -39.84 -10.42
CA ASN A 801 23.73 -39.95 -11.42
C ASN A 801 24.92 -40.72 -10.91
N VAL A 802 25.33 -40.55 -9.65
CA VAL A 802 26.44 -41.29 -9.03
C VAL A 802 26.10 -42.77 -8.88
N ALA A 803 24.90 -43.05 -8.34
CA ALA A 803 24.47 -44.45 -8.13
C ALA A 803 24.36 -45.24 -9.43
N GLU A 804 23.92 -44.62 -10.54
CA GLU A 804 23.81 -45.28 -11.84
C GLU A 804 25.14 -45.71 -12.42
N ARG A 805 26.17 -44.92 -12.21
CA ARG A 805 27.46 -45.11 -12.88
C ARG A 805 28.56 -45.61 -11.94
N ILE A 806 28.18 -46.07 -10.75
CA ILE A 806 29.19 -46.50 -9.77
C ILE A 806 30.12 -47.60 -10.31
N ARG A 807 29.59 -48.54 -11.12
CA ARG A 807 30.38 -49.59 -11.79
C ARG A 807 31.30 -49.00 -12.86
N GLU A 808 30.81 -48.12 -13.74
CA GLU A 808 31.62 -47.44 -14.76
C GLU A 808 32.77 -46.67 -14.11
N LEU A 809 32.46 -45.97 -13.00
CA LEU A 809 33.41 -45.18 -12.22
C LEU A 809 34.46 -46.05 -11.53
N SER A 810 34.04 -47.20 -10.99
CA SER A 810 34.92 -48.15 -10.36
C SER A 810 35.89 -48.73 -11.41
N THR A 811 35.39 -49.05 -12.61
CA THR A 811 36.23 -49.50 -13.74
C THR A 811 37.24 -48.43 -14.16
N ILE A 812 36.82 -47.19 -14.34
CA ILE A 812 37.68 -46.04 -14.70
C ILE A 812 38.76 -45.82 -13.62
N LYS A 813 38.39 -45.94 -12.33
CA LYS A 813 39.32 -45.76 -11.22
C LYS A 813 40.34 -46.90 -11.12
N VAL A 814 39.93 -48.15 -11.37
CA VAL A 814 40.83 -49.29 -11.46
C VAL A 814 41.80 -49.15 -12.61
N LEU A 815 41.39 -48.51 -13.71
CA LEU A 815 42.26 -48.18 -14.84
C LEU A 815 43.28 -47.07 -14.56
N GLY A 816 43.34 -46.55 -13.34
CA GLY A 816 44.36 -45.60 -12.87
C GLY A 816 43.99 -44.12 -12.95
N PHE A 817 42.72 -43.76 -13.25
CA PHE A 817 42.28 -42.34 -13.24
C PHE A 817 42.21 -41.78 -11.82
N HIS A 818 42.59 -40.50 -11.66
CA HIS A 818 42.53 -39.83 -10.38
C HIS A 818 41.09 -39.51 -9.96
N ASN A 819 40.81 -39.44 -8.66
CA ASN A 819 39.48 -39.17 -8.11
C ASN A 819 38.83 -37.92 -8.74
N LYS A 820 39.60 -36.84 -8.94
CA LYS A 820 39.10 -35.59 -9.53
C LYS A 820 38.67 -35.77 -11.00
N GLU A 821 39.36 -36.62 -11.74
CA GLU A 821 39.03 -36.91 -13.15
C GLU A 821 37.73 -37.70 -13.25
N VAL A 822 37.57 -38.69 -12.37
CA VAL A 822 36.38 -39.53 -12.25
C VAL A 822 35.17 -38.68 -11.84
N THR A 823 35.31 -37.79 -10.84
CA THR A 823 34.27 -36.85 -10.41
C THR A 823 33.90 -35.94 -11.58
N LEU A 824 34.89 -35.34 -12.26
CA LEU A 824 34.63 -34.44 -13.38
C LEU A 824 33.95 -35.13 -14.57
N TYR A 825 34.24 -36.43 -14.80
CA TYR A 825 33.60 -37.20 -15.87
C TYR A 825 32.09 -37.31 -15.72
N ILE A 826 31.57 -37.58 -14.50
CA ILE A 826 30.14 -37.59 -14.21
C ILE A 826 29.57 -36.18 -14.19
N TYR A 827 30.30 -35.29 -13.53
CA TYR A 827 29.78 -33.97 -13.21
C TYR A 827 29.62 -33.05 -14.43
N ARG A 828 30.39 -33.32 -15.52
CA ARG A 828 30.25 -32.61 -16.80
C ARG A 828 28.83 -32.67 -17.37
N GLU A 829 28.17 -33.83 -17.30
CA GLU A 829 26.79 -33.98 -17.74
C GLU A 829 25.86 -33.15 -16.93
N THR A 830 25.97 -33.21 -15.59
CA THR A 830 25.16 -32.43 -14.66
C THR A 830 25.34 -30.90 -14.84
N ILE A 831 26.60 -30.45 -15.02
CA ILE A 831 26.92 -29.04 -15.27
C ILE A 831 26.28 -28.57 -16.58
N LEU A 832 26.42 -29.31 -17.66
CA LEU A 832 25.88 -28.93 -18.98
C LEU A 832 24.35 -28.84 -18.95
N LEU A 833 23.69 -29.84 -18.37
CA LEU A 833 22.24 -29.85 -18.22
C LEU A 833 21.75 -28.73 -17.32
N SER A 834 22.50 -28.44 -16.25
CA SER A 834 22.18 -27.32 -15.35
C SER A 834 22.34 -25.97 -16.04
N ILE A 835 23.36 -25.76 -16.87
CA ILE A 835 23.52 -24.53 -17.66
C ILE A 835 22.32 -24.33 -18.60
N ILE A 836 21.91 -25.40 -19.32
CA ILE A 836 20.71 -25.34 -20.18
C ILE A 836 19.48 -25.04 -19.35
N GLY A 837 19.31 -25.70 -18.18
CA GLY A 837 18.23 -25.47 -17.26
C GLY A 837 18.20 -24.03 -16.72
N ILE A 838 19.38 -23.47 -16.40
CA ILE A 838 19.51 -22.07 -15.96
C ILE A 838 19.01 -21.10 -17.06
N LEU A 839 19.45 -21.30 -18.30
CA LEU A 839 19.04 -20.41 -19.42
C LEU A 839 17.53 -20.48 -19.68
N ILE A 840 16.95 -21.70 -19.70
CA ILE A 840 15.49 -21.87 -19.83
C ILE A 840 14.76 -21.28 -18.61
N GLY A 841 15.30 -21.49 -17.42
CA GLY A 841 14.76 -20.97 -16.17
C GLY A 841 14.78 -19.45 -16.09
N LEU A 842 15.80 -18.77 -16.59
CA LEU A 842 15.85 -17.32 -16.70
C LEU A 842 14.75 -16.79 -17.65
N GLY A 843 14.59 -17.41 -18.81
CA GLY A 843 13.52 -17.08 -19.76
C GLY A 843 12.12 -17.31 -19.16
N GLY A 844 11.87 -18.50 -18.62
CA GLY A 844 10.61 -18.84 -17.94
C GLY A 844 10.34 -17.97 -16.73
N GLY A 845 11.38 -17.66 -15.95
CA GLY A 845 11.32 -16.77 -14.79
C GLY A 845 10.96 -15.32 -15.18
N TYR A 846 11.50 -14.83 -16.29
CA TYR A 846 11.15 -13.51 -16.82
C TYR A 846 9.64 -13.43 -17.18
N TYR A 847 9.11 -14.43 -17.90
CA TYR A 847 7.68 -14.48 -18.22
C TYR A 847 6.81 -14.65 -16.98
N LEU A 848 7.20 -15.50 -16.04
CA LEU A 848 6.50 -15.69 -14.77
C LEU A 848 6.49 -14.40 -13.96
N HIS A 849 7.62 -13.68 -13.89
CA HIS A 849 7.72 -12.38 -13.23
C HIS A 849 6.78 -11.36 -13.87
N GLN A 850 6.77 -11.20 -15.20
CA GLN A 850 5.87 -10.26 -15.90
C GLN A 850 4.39 -10.58 -15.60
N PHE A 851 4.04 -11.85 -15.57
CA PHE A 851 2.68 -12.29 -15.26
C PHE A 851 2.30 -11.97 -13.81
N LEU A 852 3.20 -12.25 -12.86
CA LEU A 852 2.97 -11.99 -11.43
C LEU A 852 2.85 -10.51 -11.11
N ILE A 853 3.72 -9.65 -11.62
CA ILE A 853 3.64 -8.21 -11.36
C ILE A 853 2.35 -7.59 -11.89
N ALA A 854 1.81 -8.12 -13.00
CA ALA A 854 0.54 -7.67 -13.55
C ALA A 854 -0.65 -8.06 -12.64
N MET A 855 -0.57 -9.20 -11.94
CA MET A 855 -1.65 -9.69 -11.07
C MET A 855 -1.59 -9.15 -9.63
N ILE A 856 -0.37 -8.90 -9.11
CA ILE A 856 -0.15 -8.49 -7.72
C ILE A 856 -0.37 -6.99 -7.54
N ALA A 857 -0.16 -6.18 -8.59
CA ALA A 857 -0.22 -4.73 -8.52
C ALA A 857 -1.62 -4.24 -8.10
N PRO A 858 -1.74 -3.44 -7.02
CA PRO A 858 -2.98 -2.74 -6.67
C PRO A 858 -3.45 -1.82 -7.82
N ASP A 859 -4.74 -1.44 -7.80
CA ASP A 859 -5.29 -0.60 -8.85
C ASP A 859 -4.61 0.79 -8.93
N ALA A 860 -4.13 1.33 -7.81
CA ALA A 860 -3.40 2.60 -7.78
C ALA A 860 -1.91 2.50 -8.14
N ILE A 861 -1.35 1.30 -8.34
CA ILE A 861 0.09 1.10 -8.53
C ILE A 861 0.37 0.31 -9.81
N LEU A 862 1.40 0.71 -10.54
CA LEU A 862 2.03 -0.04 -11.61
C LEU A 862 3.45 -0.40 -11.17
N PHE A 863 3.83 -1.67 -11.21
CA PHE A 863 5.22 -2.03 -10.89
C PHE A 863 6.14 -1.79 -12.08
N TYR A 864 7.41 -1.47 -11.77
CA TYR A 864 8.41 -1.22 -12.81
C TYR A 864 8.75 -2.52 -13.54
N PRO A 865 8.51 -2.61 -14.87
CA PRO A 865 8.63 -3.90 -15.58
C PRO A 865 10.07 -4.32 -15.86
N LYS A 866 11.03 -3.39 -15.79
CA LYS A 866 12.44 -3.69 -16.04
C LYS A 866 13.11 -4.16 -14.77
N VAL A 867 13.83 -5.28 -14.85
CA VAL A 867 14.58 -5.84 -13.72
C VAL A 867 16.06 -5.48 -13.83
N GLY A 868 16.71 -5.28 -12.68
CA GLY A 868 18.14 -5.01 -12.63
C GLY A 868 18.99 -6.24 -12.98
N LEU A 869 20.24 -6.02 -13.40
CA LEU A 869 21.20 -7.11 -13.71
C LEU A 869 21.37 -8.11 -12.56
N GLY A 870 21.26 -7.69 -11.32
CA GLY A 870 21.33 -8.57 -10.15
C GLY A 870 20.31 -9.70 -10.18
N VAL A 871 19.10 -9.47 -10.71
CA VAL A 871 18.03 -10.49 -10.82
C VAL A 871 18.43 -11.64 -11.77
N PHE A 872 19.29 -11.37 -12.74
CA PHE A 872 19.87 -12.41 -13.62
C PHE A 872 21.08 -13.06 -12.97
N LEU A 873 21.97 -12.30 -12.36
CA LEU A 873 23.24 -12.78 -11.82
C LEU A 873 23.08 -13.62 -10.55
N PHE A 874 22.16 -13.26 -9.65
CA PHE A 874 21.94 -13.97 -8.39
C PHE A 874 21.49 -15.42 -8.57
N PRO A 875 20.46 -15.75 -9.39
CA PRO A 875 20.09 -17.14 -9.65
C PRO A 875 21.20 -17.93 -10.31
N VAL A 876 21.92 -17.33 -11.25
CA VAL A 876 23.06 -17.98 -11.93
C VAL A 876 24.17 -18.27 -10.94
N GLY A 877 24.61 -17.28 -10.19
CA GLY A 877 25.67 -17.42 -9.18
C GLY A 877 25.31 -18.40 -8.08
N GLY A 878 24.07 -18.34 -7.58
CA GLY A 878 23.55 -19.27 -6.57
C GLY A 878 23.53 -20.72 -7.06
N MET A 879 23.05 -20.95 -8.29
CA MET A 879 23.06 -22.29 -8.89
C MET A 879 24.46 -22.81 -9.17
N LEU A 880 25.37 -21.97 -9.64
CA LEU A 880 26.77 -22.34 -9.84
C LEU A 880 27.45 -22.67 -8.51
N LEU A 881 27.20 -21.90 -7.46
CA LEU A 881 27.70 -22.19 -6.12
C LEU A 881 27.19 -23.56 -5.61
N LEU A 882 25.90 -23.83 -5.76
CA LEU A 882 25.29 -25.11 -5.37
C LEU A 882 25.92 -26.28 -6.17
N LEU A 883 26.15 -26.12 -7.46
CA LEU A 883 26.84 -27.10 -8.28
C LEU A 883 28.27 -27.36 -7.76
N ILE A 884 29.03 -26.33 -7.43
CA ILE A 884 30.37 -26.46 -6.86
C ILE A 884 30.35 -27.23 -5.52
N LEU A 885 29.45 -26.83 -4.60
CA LEU A 885 29.32 -27.50 -3.29
C LEU A 885 28.92 -28.97 -3.44
N LEU A 886 27.99 -29.28 -4.34
CA LEU A 886 27.62 -30.65 -4.63
C LEU A 886 28.75 -31.43 -5.32
N GLY A 887 29.55 -30.80 -6.19
CA GLY A 887 30.74 -31.41 -6.77
C GLY A 887 31.77 -31.83 -5.72
N ILE A 888 32.00 -30.97 -4.71
CA ILE A 888 32.86 -31.26 -3.55
C ILE A 888 32.29 -32.44 -2.73
N TYR A 889 30.98 -32.46 -2.53
CA TYR A 889 30.29 -33.56 -1.83
C TYR A 889 30.47 -34.89 -2.58
N VAL A 890 30.29 -34.89 -3.90
CA VAL A 890 30.44 -36.08 -4.75
C VAL A 890 31.91 -36.60 -4.74
N ASP A 891 32.88 -35.68 -4.81
CA ASP A 891 34.30 -36.06 -4.73
C ASP A 891 34.61 -36.76 -3.40
N HIS A 892 34.10 -36.22 -2.30
CA HIS A 892 34.24 -36.81 -0.97
C HIS A 892 33.52 -38.15 -0.82
N TYR A 893 32.32 -38.29 -1.42
CA TYR A 893 31.54 -39.53 -1.42
C TYR A 893 32.27 -40.63 -2.22
N LEU A 894 32.77 -40.32 -3.44
CA LEU A 894 33.49 -41.26 -4.31
C LEU A 894 34.83 -41.74 -3.73
N ARG A 895 35.45 -40.95 -2.84
CA ARG A 895 36.65 -41.38 -2.11
C ARG A 895 36.38 -42.49 -1.11
N LYS A 896 35.17 -42.55 -0.56
CA LYS A 896 34.78 -43.54 0.47
C LYS A 896 34.22 -44.84 -0.10
N VAL A 897 33.90 -44.88 -1.40
CA VAL A 897 33.35 -46.08 -2.03
C VAL A 897 34.46 -47.11 -2.27
N ASP A 898 34.25 -48.35 -1.74
CA ASP A 898 35.12 -49.49 -2.00
C ASP A 898 34.90 -49.98 -3.44
N MET A 899 35.94 -49.86 -4.25
CA MET A 899 35.87 -50.15 -5.68
C MET A 899 35.85 -51.67 -5.96
N LEU A 900 36.45 -52.47 -5.08
CA LEU A 900 36.47 -53.94 -5.24
C LEU A 900 35.09 -54.52 -4.93
N GLU A 901 34.42 -54.00 -3.92
CA GLU A 901 33.04 -54.39 -3.58
C GLU A 901 32.04 -53.94 -4.64
N ALA A 902 32.20 -52.71 -5.20
CA ALA A 902 31.35 -52.17 -6.26
C ALA A 902 31.50 -52.96 -7.60
N LEU A 903 32.65 -53.56 -7.85
CA LEU A 903 32.87 -54.45 -9.02
C LEU A 903 32.40 -55.89 -8.77
N LYS A 904 32.45 -56.38 -7.52
CA LYS A 904 32.02 -57.73 -7.13
C LYS A 904 30.50 -57.88 -6.99
N SER A 905 29.76 -56.80 -6.80
CA SER A 905 28.30 -56.85 -6.68
C SER A 905 27.62 -57.19 -8.01
N VAL A 906 27.88 -58.38 -8.52
CA VAL A 906 27.27 -58.92 -9.78
C VAL A 906 26.14 -59.87 -9.44
N ASP A 907 25.80 -60.08 -8.19
CA ASP A 907 24.71 -61.00 -7.81
C ASP A 907 23.57 -60.28 -7.06
#